data_541b2f1b7a494d222eed2c25a3c0e14d
#
_entry.id   541b2f1b7a494d222eed2c25a3c0e14d
#
_cell.length_a   1.000
_cell.length_b   1.000
_cell.length_c   1.000
_cell.angle_alpha   90.00
_cell.angle_beta   90.00
_cell.angle_gamma   90.00
#
_symmetry.space_group_name_H-M   'P 1'
#
loop_
_entity.id
_entity.type
_entity.pdbx_description
1 polymer ?
#
loop_
_entity_poly.entity_id
_entity_poly.type
_entity_poly.pdbx_seq_one_letter_code
_entity_poly.pdbx_strand_id
1 'polypeptide(L)'
;MMNTKLINIGLTILSMILLACDSQNDKQLKFTLEFAKENKQELKRTLKHYQNEPEKLNGAYFLIKNMLGKQAIDSNSVKKIQPFYDALINHVEKFGSYKKNVQYSICDSIKLFCSNTEISPRYLQDIRILSSNYLIHHIDKYFNLWHKYPWCKDIDTETFYKYILPYTTNNYHWEQASYFFDQKYATLRDTIQNKSYTEVGKLISHHIDTTFLKEWPIYEEYKELLPTTFQNIASAQMGSCLEQNIYKITALRANGIPAVLNTHPGWANFSYSHFWTEIIGDRPIRKLYDNTQRAYFSEDDILVSDMFWFNAYNPLIKDISPLITIDYCRTVSKIFRFNYEIQNNSLVLSAQEEIPALFRDPGIEDITDKYVISKDIKVPLWNSSHSKRYIYLCCYNAGNWNPVNWSIPQKKQASFQKMGVNVLYLPAYYDKGTIIPAGDAFILTTKGELKSLSPQISKTEKIATFYTKIPYRLHTALKAASTVGTRFYLCNKSDLSDSIFVHEINEPPFYIDTFKIKDNKKYRYIVCDFQNVYPIGEPYCIAEIKVFGKDEKIITGNWKGTKSRYKVELENITDESRLSYYQPDTDERQQHIILDMGQAHKIEKIEFYPRSDDNKIVTGELYELFYWNGKWISLGRQQAKDDKLVYHDIPKNVIFRIHNHTQGNEHRPFTYENGKQVWW
;
A
#
# COMPACT_ATOMS: atom_id res chain seq x y z
N MET A 1 4.96 18.43 16.30
CA MET A 1 4.07 18.49 17.49
C MET A 1 3.22 19.76 17.43
N MET A 2 2.30 19.86 16.48
CA MET A 2 1.49 21.08 16.32
C MET A 2 0.08 20.91 16.89
N ASN A 3 -0.18 21.69 17.89
CA ASN A 3 -1.48 22.17 18.41
C ASN A 3 -2.73 21.26 18.33
N THR A 4 -2.68 20.10 18.90
CA THR A 4 -3.86 19.34 19.34
C THR A 4 -4.73 20.14 20.33
N LYS A 5 -4.16 21.10 21.06
CA LYS A 5 -4.88 21.95 22.00
C LYS A 5 -5.92 22.89 21.36
N LEU A 6 -5.71 23.38 20.16
CA LEU A 6 -6.67 24.30 19.51
C LEU A 6 -7.86 23.56 18.87
N ILE A 7 -7.67 22.30 18.44
CA ILE A 7 -8.77 21.44 17.99
C ILE A 7 -9.63 21.01 19.19
N ASN A 8 -8.99 20.72 20.33
CA ASN A 8 -9.68 20.24 21.52
C ASN A 8 -10.57 21.29 22.20
N ILE A 9 -10.26 22.59 22.14
CA ILE A 9 -11.10 23.65 22.77
C ILE A 9 -12.40 23.88 21.99
N GLY A 10 -12.37 23.74 20.65
CA GLY A 10 -13.58 23.84 19.83
C GLY A 10 -14.54 22.64 19.95
N LEU A 11 -14.00 21.48 20.27
CA LEU A 11 -14.75 20.21 20.30
C LEU A 11 -15.51 19.97 21.61
N THR A 12 -15.07 20.56 22.72
CA THR A 12 -15.77 20.46 24.02
C THR A 12 -17.16 21.10 24.02
N ILE A 13 -17.40 22.08 23.12
CA ILE A 13 -18.69 22.78 22.98
C ILE A 13 -19.70 21.95 22.17
N LEU A 14 -19.25 21.06 21.28
CA LEU A 14 -20.12 20.24 20.41
C LEU A 14 -20.92 19.17 21.19
N SER A 15 -20.37 18.63 22.27
CA SER A 15 -21.03 17.60 23.08
C SER A 15 -22.20 18.12 23.93
N MET A 16 -22.29 19.44 24.15
CA MET A 16 -23.38 20.05 24.98
C MET A 16 -24.56 20.58 24.15
N ILE A 17 -24.52 20.60 22.83
CA ILE A 17 -25.54 21.25 21.97
C ILE A 17 -26.54 20.25 21.36
N LEU A 18 -26.42 18.96 21.62
CA LEU A 18 -27.22 17.89 20.97
C LEU A 18 -28.66 17.68 21.50
N LEU A 19 -29.27 18.63 22.24
CA LEU A 19 -30.57 18.43 22.85
C LEU A 19 -31.56 19.58 22.58
N ALA A 20 -31.92 19.86 21.35
CA ALA A 20 -33.15 20.58 20.99
C ALA A 20 -33.44 20.55 19.48
N CYS A 21 -34.70 20.53 19.08
CA CYS A 21 -35.24 20.32 17.73
C CYS A 21 -35.07 21.43 16.67
N ASP A 22 -33.88 21.96 16.49
CA ASP A 22 -33.44 22.59 15.22
C ASP A 22 -32.77 21.56 14.37
N SER A 23 -32.88 21.63 13.05
CA SER A 23 -32.33 20.61 12.19
C SER A 23 -30.83 20.46 12.49
N GLN A 24 -30.35 19.23 12.59
CA GLN A 24 -28.95 18.91 12.87
C GLN A 24 -27.99 19.62 11.86
N ASN A 25 -28.49 19.87 10.66
CA ASN A 25 -27.79 20.59 9.59
C ASN A 25 -27.53 22.06 9.95
N ASP A 26 -28.49 22.77 10.55
CA ASP A 26 -28.34 24.17 10.90
C ASP A 26 -27.35 24.37 12.04
N LYS A 27 -27.30 23.41 12.98
CA LYS A 27 -26.32 23.43 14.08
C LYS A 27 -24.90 23.19 13.59
N GLN A 28 -24.69 22.23 12.69
CA GLN A 28 -23.38 21.97 12.11
C GLN A 28 -22.88 23.18 11.32
N LEU A 29 -23.73 23.78 10.47
CA LEU A 29 -23.36 24.98 9.72
C LEU A 29 -23.01 26.14 10.66
N LYS A 30 -23.83 26.39 11.68
CA LYS A 30 -23.57 27.46 12.67
C LYS A 30 -22.22 27.26 13.37
N PHE A 31 -21.94 26.04 13.83
CA PHE A 31 -20.67 25.69 14.44
C PHE A 31 -19.50 25.93 13.48
N THR A 32 -19.64 25.46 12.23
CA THR A 32 -18.62 25.61 11.18
C THR A 32 -18.32 27.10 10.91
N LEU A 33 -19.36 27.93 10.81
CA LEU A 33 -19.21 29.38 10.61
C LEU A 33 -18.54 30.06 11.82
N GLU A 34 -18.80 29.63 13.04
CA GLU A 34 -18.09 30.15 14.23
C GLU A 34 -16.63 29.73 14.25
N PHE A 35 -16.34 28.49 13.84
CA PHE A 35 -14.96 27.98 13.76
C PHE A 35 -14.13 28.70 12.70
N ALA A 36 -14.74 29.26 11.67
CA ALA A 36 -14.06 30.03 10.60
C ALA A 36 -13.40 31.32 11.10
N LYS A 37 -13.81 31.86 12.26
CA LYS A 37 -13.31 33.12 12.83
C LYS A 37 -13.43 34.28 11.83
N GLU A 38 -12.29 34.92 11.49
CA GLU A 38 -12.23 36.07 10.57
C GLU A 38 -12.73 35.71 9.15
N ASN A 39 -12.51 34.47 8.69
CA ASN A 39 -12.98 34.03 7.39
C ASN A 39 -14.51 33.80 7.32
N LYS A 40 -15.22 33.90 8.42
CA LYS A 40 -16.69 33.76 8.50
C LYS A 40 -17.44 34.64 7.48
N GLN A 41 -16.91 35.86 7.22
CA GLN A 41 -17.55 36.78 6.28
C GLN A 41 -17.46 36.29 4.82
N GLU A 42 -16.37 35.66 4.43
CA GLU A 42 -16.20 35.08 3.10
C GLU A 42 -17.19 33.93 2.89
N LEU A 43 -17.33 33.04 3.87
CA LEU A 43 -18.30 31.95 3.79
C LEU A 43 -19.75 32.46 3.74
N LYS A 44 -20.09 33.49 4.51
CA LYS A 44 -21.42 34.14 4.45
C LYS A 44 -21.68 34.84 3.12
N ARG A 45 -20.65 35.46 2.49
CA ARG A 45 -20.79 36.06 1.16
C ARG A 45 -21.14 35.00 0.11
N THR A 46 -20.51 33.83 0.18
CA THR A 46 -20.84 32.70 -0.71
C THR A 46 -22.30 32.31 -0.57
N LEU A 47 -22.81 32.12 0.63
CA LEU A 47 -24.22 31.79 0.86
C LEU A 47 -25.17 32.89 0.38
N LYS A 48 -24.84 34.16 0.65
CA LYS A 48 -25.64 35.28 0.20
C LYS A 48 -25.68 35.42 -1.31
N HIS A 49 -24.59 35.08 -2.01
CA HIS A 49 -24.52 35.13 -3.48
C HIS A 49 -25.59 34.23 -4.11
N TYR A 50 -25.83 33.06 -3.56
CA TYR A 50 -26.78 32.07 -4.10
C TYR A 50 -28.16 32.14 -3.45
N GLN A 51 -28.53 33.18 -2.71
CA GLN A 51 -29.81 33.26 -1.97
C GLN A 51 -31.05 33.07 -2.86
N ASN A 52 -30.94 33.36 -4.17
CA ASN A 52 -32.01 33.23 -5.16
C ASN A 52 -31.83 32.02 -6.09
N GLU A 53 -30.83 31.17 -5.85
CA GLU A 53 -30.50 29.97 -6.64
C GLU A 53 -30.51 28.73 -5.73
N PRO A 54 -31.68 28.13 -5.43
CA PRO A 54 -31.84 27.14 -4.35
C PRO A 54 -30.86 25.91 -4.49
N GLU A 55 -30.65 25.41 -5.70
CA GLU A 55 -29.75 24.26 -5.90
C GLU A 55 -28.29 24.62 -5.59
N LYS A 56 -27.78 25.75 -6.10
CA LYS A 56 -26.43 26.21 -5.80
C LYS A 56 -26.27 26.61 -4.35
N LEU A 57 -27.32 27.19 -3.74
CA LEU A 57 -27.33 27.51 -2.32
C LEU A 57 -27.16 26.23 -1.46
N ASN A 58 -27.89 25.16 -1.80
CA ASN A 58 -27.76 23.87 -1.13
C ASN A 58 -26.36 23.28 -1.33
N GLY A 59 -25.77 23.41 -2.52
CA GLY A 59 -24.39 23.04 -2.80
C GLY A 59 -23.39 23.82 -1.96
N ALA A 60 -23.58 25.14 -1.80
CA ALA A 60 -22.77 25.99 -0.96
C ALA A 60 -22.91 25.62 0.54
N TYR A 61 -24.13 25.33 1.01
CA TYR A 61 -24.38 24.80 2.35
C TYR A 61 -23.65 23.46 2.57
N PHE A 62 -23.74 22.56 1.60
CA PHE A 62 -23.07 21.26 1.68
C PHE A 62 -21.54 21.41 1.81
N LEU A 63 -20.93 22.24 0.97
CA LEU A 63 -19.48 22.48 1.02
C LEU A 63 -19.06 23.12 2.35
N ILE A 64 -19.73 24.19 2.78
CA ILE A 64 -19.34 24.95 3.98
C ILE A 64 -19.53 24.12 5.24
N LYS A 65 -20.68 23.44 5.41
CA LYS A 65 -20.93 22.67 6.63
C LYS A 65 -19.96 21.52 6.84
N ASN A 66 -19.40 20.96 5.73
CA ASN A 66 -18.49 19.82 5.73
C ASN A 66 -17.00 20.22 5.60
N MET A 67 -16.66 21.50 5.71
CA MET A 67 -15.32 22.03 5.53
C MET A 67 -14.39 21.76 6.72
N LEU A 68 -14.93 21.40 7.89
CA LEU A 68 -14.12 21.09 9.07
C LEU A 68 -13.21 19.89 8.81
N GLY A 69 -11.94 20.03 9.22
CA GLY A 69 -10.91 19.02 9.02
C GLY A 69 -10.28 19.00 7.63
N LYS A 70 -10.83 19.75 6.67
CA LYS A 70 -10.21 19.94 5.35
C LYS A 70 -9.10 20.99 5.45
N GLN A 71 -7.98 20.72 4.77
CA GLN A 71 -6.79 21.56 4.86
C GLN A 71 -5.98 21.52 3.57
N ALA A 72 -5.24 22.60 3.33
CA ALA A 72 -4.30 22.71 2.22
C ALA A 72 -2.88 22.81 2.76
N ILE A 73 -1.92 22.35 1.96
CA ILE A 73 -0.51 22.61 2.24
C ILE A 73 -0.23 24.11 2.08
N ASP A 74 0.51 24.69 3.02
CA ASP A 74 0.85 26.11 2.94
C ASP A 74 1.88 26.39 1.82
N SER A 75 1.78 27.59 1.21
CA SER A 75 2.60 27.97 0.07
C SER A 75 4.11 28.02 0.38
N ASN A 76 4.52 28.24 1.62
CA ASN A 76 5.93 28.23 1.98
C ASN A 76 6.48 26.80 2.05
N SER A 77 5.65 25.84 2.48
CA SER A 77 5.99 24.42 2.42
C SER A 77 6.12 23.97 0.97
N VAL A 78 5.19 24.37 0.09
CA VAL A 78 5.27 24.08 -1.35
C VAL A 78 6.54 24.65 -1.97
N LYS A 79 6.88 25.94 -1.69
CA LYS A 79 8.09 26.57 -2.22
C LYS A 79 9.38 25.84 -1.87
N LYS A 80 9.46 25.23 -0.68
CA LYS A 80 10.63 24.48 -0.25
C LYS A 80 10.84 23.21 -1.08
N ILE A 81 9.76 22.61 -1.57
CA ILE A 81 9.79 21.33 -2.29
C ILE A 81 9.74 21.53 -3.80
N GLN A 82 9.31 22.73 -4.25
CA GLN A 82 9.13 23.01 -5.67
C GLN A 82 10.38 22.73 -6.52
N PRO A 83 11.61 23.08 -6.10
CA PRO A 83 12.80 22.77 -6.89
C PRO A 83 12.97 21.28 -7.22
N PHE A 84 12.51 20.40 -6.34
CA PHE A 84 12.45 18.97 -6.57
C PHE A 84 11.47 18.60 -7.68
N TYR A 85 10.23 19.12 -7.61
CA TYR A 85 9.23 18.87 -8.64
C TYR A 85 9.60 19.50 -9.97
N ASP A 86 10.22 20.68 -9.98
CA ASP A 86 10.73 21.32 -11.20
C ASP A 86 11.79 20.46 -11.88
N ALA A 87 12.72 19.88 -11.13
CA ALA A 87 13.72 18.96 -11.66
C ALA A 87 13.06 17.67 -12.22
N LEU A 88 12.07 17.13 -11.52
CA LEU A 88 11.31 15.96 -11.96
C LEU A 88 10.50 16.24 -13.23
N ILE A 89 9.79 17.37 -13.29
CA ILE A 89 8.97 17.79 -14.44
C ILE A 89 9.87 18.04 -15.65
N ASN A 90 10.93 18.83 -15.52
CA ASN A 90 11.89 19.09 -16.59
C ASN A 90 12.51 17.80 -17.14
N HIS A 91 12.69 16.81 -16.27
CA HIS A 91 13.19 15.52 -16.67
C HIS A 91 12.16 14.75 -17.50
N VAL A 92 10.91 14.66 -17.05
CA VAL A 92 9.83 14.00 -17.79
C VAL A 92 9.59 14.68 -19.15
N GLU A 93 9.64 16.02 -19.21
CA GLU A 93 9.53 16.78 -20.46
C GLU A 93 10.68 16.50 -21.43
N LYS A 94 11.92 16.46 -20.95
CA LYS A 94 13.10 16.32 -21.79
C LYS A 94 13.31 14.90 -22.32
N PHE A 95 13.02 13.88 -21.54
CA PHE A 95 13.38 12.51 -21.83
C PHE A 95 12.17 11.58 -22.00
N GLY A 96 10.98 12.08 -21.79
CA GLY A 96 9.76 11.28 -21.71
C GLY A 96 9.76 10.37 -20.47
N SER A 97 8.61 9.85 -20.15
CA SER A 97 8.37 9.04 -18.96
C SER A 97 9.08 7.67 -18.97
N TYR A 98 9.69 7.26 -20.07
CA TYR A 98 10.20 5.90 -20.28
C TYR A 98 11.72 5.75 -20.35
N LYS A 99 12.51 6.82 -20.25
CA LYS A 99 13.98 6.66 -20.26
C LYS A 99 14.53 6.46 -18.86
N LYS A 100 14.65 5.21 -18.49
CA LYS A 100 15.00 4.64 -17.19
C LYS A 100 16.29 5.15 -16.54
N ASN A 101 17.37 5.35 -17.33
CA ASN A 101 18.69 5.73 -16.81
C ASN A 101 18.76 7.14 -16.20
N VAL A 102 17.75 7.97 -16.45
CA VAL A 102 17.71 9.35 -15.98
C VAL A 102 16.89 9.49 -14.70
N GLN A 103 16.00 8.54 -14.44
CA GLN A 103 15.27 8.47 -13.17
C GLN A 103 16.23 8.30 -11.98
N TYR A 104 17.33 7.58 -12.15
CA TYR A 104 18.31 7.34 -11.08
C TYR A 104 19.09 8.59 -10.67
N SER A 105 19.53 9.41 -11.64
CA SER A 105 20.21 10.67 -11.31
C SER A 105 19.29 11.64 -10.57
N ILE A 106 17.98 11.55 -10.83
CA ILE A 106 16.98 12.32 -10.10
C ILE A 106 16.80 11.75 -8.69
N CYS A 107 16.70 10.42 -8.52
CA CYS A 107 16.60 9.82 -7.18
C CYS A 107 17.77 10.23 -6.30
N ASP A 108 18.99 10.26 -6.80
CA ASP A 108 20.16 10.69 -6.04
C ASP A 108 20.13 12.19 -5.72
N SER A 109 19.68 13.02 -6.66
CA SER A 109 19.46 14.46 -6.42
C SER A 109 18.37 14.69 -5.38
N ILE A 110 17.33 13.86 -5.37
CA ILE A 110 16.25 13.84 -4.37
C ILE A 110 16.78 13.43 -3.00
N LYS A 111 17.54 12.34 -2.93
CA LYS A 111 18.17 11.88 -1.68
C LYS A 111 19.02 12.98 -1.07
N LEU A 112 19.85 13.59 -1.89
CA LEU A 112 20.72 14.69 -1.49
C LEU A 112 19.89 15.91 -1.04
N PHE A 113 18.83 16.25 -1.75
CA PHE A 113 17.93 17.35 -1.37
C PHE A 113 17.21 17.08 -0.05
N CYS A 114 16.61 15.88 0.12
CA CYS A 114 15.90 15.51 1.33
C CYS A 114 16.83 15.37 2.54
N SER A 115 18.05 14.88 2.37
CA SER A 115 19.05 14.78 3.46
C SER A 115 19.55 16.15 3.93
N ASN A 116 19.51 17.16 3.07
CA ASN A 116 19.98 18.51 3.35
C ASN A 116 18.86 19.51 3.70
N THR A 117 17.60 19.10 3.61
CA THR A 117 16.44 19.99 3.82
C THR A 117 15.48 19.39 4.83
N GLU A 118 15.31 20.06 5.97
CA GLU A 118 14.25 19.69 6.92
C GLU A 118 12.89 20.07 6.33
N ILE A 119 12.15 19.08 5.82
CA ILE A 119 10.83 19.25 5.22
C ILE A 119 9.78 18.89 6.27
N SER A 120 9.31 19.87 6.98
CA SER A 120 8.15 19.74 7.87
C SER A 120 6.98 20.50 7.24
N PRO A 121 6.03 19.80 6.56
CA PRO A 121 4.93 20.47 5.89
C PRO A 121 3.99 21.10 6.90
N ARG A 122 3.61 22.34 6.61
CA ARG A 122 2.57 23.05 7.35
C ARG A 122 1.28 23.00 6.54
N TYR A 123 0.18 22.74 7.23
CA TYR A 123 -1.15 22.72 6.63
C TYR A 123 -2.00 23.86 7.19
N LEU A 124 -2.78 24.50 6.33
CA LEU A 124 -3.74 25.55 6.66
C LEU A 124 -5.15 24.98 6.54
N GLN A 125 -6.01 25.30 7.50
CA GLN A 125 -7.40 24.84 7.46
C GLN A 125 -8.19 25.63 6.42
N ASP A 126 -8.86 24.94 5.51
CA ASP A 126 -9.62 25.52 4.39
C ASP A 126 -10.67 26.51 4.87
N ILE A 127 -11.36 26.17 5.93
CA ILE A 127 -12.39 27.00 6.57
C ILE A 127 -11.87 28.40 6.97
N ARG A 128 -10.54 28.57 7.12
CA ARG A 128 -9.90 29.82 7.55
C ARG A 128 -9.27 30.59 6.42
N ILE A 129 -9.17 30.01 5.22
CA ILE A 129 -8.41 30.60 4.12
C ILE A 129 -9.18 30.72 2.80
N LEU A 130 -10.22 29.89 2.58
CA LEU A 130 -10.93 29.91 1.30
C LEU A 130 -11.79 31.16 1.16
N SER A 131 -11.60 31.89 0.04
CA SER A 131 -12.36 33.08 -0.27
C SER A 131 -13.73 32.76 -0.87
N SER A 132 -14.66 33.71 -0.78
CA SER A 132 -15.96 33.64 -1.46
C SER A 132 -15.80 33.53 -2.97
N ASN A 133 -14.86 34.26 -3.56
CA ASN A 133 -14.61 34.21 -5.01
C ASN A 133 -14.20 32.81 -5.47
N TYR A 134 -13.33 32.13 -4.70
CA TYR A 134 -12.95 30.74 -5.00
C TYR A 134 -14.16 29.81 -4.97
N LEU A 135 -14.94 29.84 -3.89
CA LEU A 135 -16.10 28.98 -3.70
C LEU A 135 -17.20 29.21 -4.75
N ILE A 136 -17.49 30.49 -5.07
CA ILE A 136 -18.46 30.86 -6.09
C ILE A 136 -18.00 30.34 -7.46
N HIS A 137 -16.77 30.62 -7.87
CA HIS A 137 -16.24 30.14 -9.13
C HIS A 137 -16.29 28.61 -9.24
N HIS A 138 -15.91 27.91 -8.15
CA HIS A 138 -15.94 26.46 -8.09
C HIS A 138 -17.38 25.91 -8.25
N ILE A 139 -18.33 26.43 -7.47
CA ILE A 139 -19.73 26.01 -7.50
C ILE A 139 -20.32 26.23 -8.90
N ASP A 140 -20.19 27.44 -9.44
CA ASP A 140 -20.72 27.76 -10.77
C ASP A 140 -20.16 26.84 -11.85
N LYS A 141 -18.84 26.59 -11.80
CA LYS A 141 -18.20 25.70 -12.77
C LYS A 141 -18.73 24.29 -12.72
N TYR A 142 -18.84 23.70 -11.54
CA TYR A 142 -19.28 22.29 -11.39
C TYR A 142 -20.78 22.13 -11.66
N PHE A 143 -21.62 23.09 -11.32
CA PHE A 143 -23.03 23.11 -11.73
C PHE A 143 -23.18 23.21 -13.26
N ASN A 144 -22.39 24.08 -13.90
CA ASN A 144 -22.37 24.18 -15.34
C ASN A 144 -21.92 22.88 -16.01
N LEU A 145 -20.91 22.17 -15.46
CA LEU A 145 -20.49 20.86 -15.95
C LEU A 145 -21.61 19.83 -15.83
N TRP A 146 -22.29 19.76 -14.68
CA TRP A 146 -23.35 18.82 -14.41
C TRP A 146 -24.51 18.96 -15.39
N HIS A 147 -24.92 20.19 -15.69
CA HIS A 147 -26.00 20.45 -16.63
C HIS A 147 -25.57 20.39 -18.12
N LYS A 148 -24.27 20.56 -18.40
CA LYS A 148 -23.75 20.61 -19.76
C LYS A 148 -23.57 19.23 -20.39
N TYR A 149 -23.08 18.26 -19.62
CA TYR A 149 -22.70 16.98 -20.21
C TYR A 149 -23.87 15.99 -20.29
N PRO A 150 -24.16 15.39 -21.48
CA PRO A 150 -25.30 14.49 -21.65
C PRO A 150 -25.27 13.26 -20.74
N TRP A 151 -24.10 12.75 -20.41
CA TRP A 151 -23.92 11.59 -19.51
C TRP A 151 -24.19 11.92 -18.03
N CYS A 152 -24.27 13.19 -17.65
CA CYS A 152 -24.59 13.59 -16.27
C CYS A 152 -26.09 13.63 -15.97
N LYS A 153 -26.97 13.48 -16.98
CA LYS A 153 -28.43 13.59 -16.85
C LYS A 153 -29.05 12.63 -15.81
N ASP A 154 -28.43 11.48 -15.63
CA ASP A 154 -28.89 10.43 -14.71
C ASP A 154 -28.27 10.52 -13.31
N ILE A 155 -27.47 11.57 -13.04
CA ILE A 155 -26.84 11.82 -11.76
C ILE A 155 -27.76 12.69 -10.91
N ASP A 156 -28.25 12.13 -9.80
CA ASP A 156 -29.08 12.87 -8.87
C ASP A 156 -28.29 13.93 -8.08
N THR A 157 -29.01 14.87 -7.50
CA THR A 157 -28.47 16.03 -6.80
C THR A 157 -27.62 15.61 -5.57
N GLU A 158 -28.00 14.56 -4.85
CA GLU A 158 -27.24 14.08 -3.69
C GLU A 158 -25.89 13.49 -4.13
N THR A 159 -25.89 12.66 -5.16
CA THR A 159 -24.67 12.11 -5.77
C THR A 159 -23.77 13.21 -6.30
N PHE A 160 -24.34 14.22 -6.94
CA PHE A 160 -23.58 15.40 -7.39
C PHE A 160 -22.89 16.12 -6.21
N TYR A 161 -23.63 16.46 -5.16
CA TYR A 161 -23.06 17.16 -4.01
C TYR A 161 -21.96 16.37 -3.32
N LYS A 162 -22.14 15.06 -3.16
CA LYS A 162 -21.20 14.22 -2.39
C LYS A 162 -19.94 13.87 -3.17
N TYR A 163 -20.05 13.63 -4.49
CA TYR A 163 -19.00 12.96 -5.24
C TYR A 163 -18.48 13.70 -6.49
N ILE A 164 -19.09 14.84 -6.85
CA ILE A 164 -18.63 15.69 -7.96
C ILE A 164 -18.26 17.10 -7.48
N LEU A 165 -19.14 17.73 -6.71
CA LEU A 165 -18.99 19.10 -6.25
C LEU A 165 -17.82 19.35 -5.27
N PRO A 166 -17.35 18.41 -4.42
CA PRO A 166 -16.25 18.67 -3.48
C PRO A 166 -14.98 19.16 -4.19
N TYR A 167 -14.37 20.23 -3.65
CA TYR A 167 -13.18 20.89 -4.20
C TYR A 167 -11.85 20.24 -3.79
N THR A 168 -11.87 19.24 -2.94
CA THR A 168 -10.68 18.56 -2.45
C THR A 168 -10.89 17.06 -2.30
N THR A 169 -9.83 16.28 -2.40
CA THR A 169 -9.76 14.87 -2.03
C THR A 169 -8.48 14.65 -1.23
N ASN A 170 -8.62 14.12 -0.01
CA ASN A 170 -7.48 13.83 0.88
C ASN A 170 -6.49 15.02 0.99
N ASN A 171 -7.00 16.24 1.21
CA ASN A 171 -6.25 17.49 1.34
C ASN A 171 -5.52 17.98 0.06
N TYR A 172 -5.80 17.41 -1.11
CA TYR A 172 -5.33 17.93 -2.40
C TYR A 172 -6.40 18.83 -3.02
N HIS A 173 -6.07 20.11 -3.23
CA HIS A 173 -6.97 21.11 -3.82
C HIS A 173 -6.86 21.16 -5.34
N TRP A 174 -7.96 21.46 -6.01
CA TRP A 174 -8.07 21.37 -7.47
C TRP A 174 -8.27 22.69 -8.19
N GLU A 175 -7.74 23.77 -7.67
CA GLU A 175 -8.03 25.14 -8.15
C GLU A 175 -7.95 25.29 -9.68
N GLN A 176 -6.99 24.64 -10.32
CA GLN A 176 -6.83 24.70 -11.79
C GLN A 176 -7.11 23.36 -12.50
N ALA A 177 -7.42 22.33 -11.75
CA ALA A 177 -7.51 20.98 -12.30
C ALA A 177 -8.58 20.83 -13.41
N SER A 178 -9.70 21.48 -13.23
CA SER A 178 -10.80 21.40 -14.21
C SER A 178 -10.43 22.03 -15.55
N TYR A 179 -9.69 23.14 -15.58
CA TYR A 179 -9.20 23.72 -16.85
C TYR A 179 -8.20 22.78 -17.53
N PHE A 180 -7.28 22.22 -16.77
CA PHE A 180 -6.32 21.25 -17.28
C PHE A 180 -7.03 20.07 -17.96
N PHE A 181 -8.03 19.48 -17.30
CA PHE A 181 -8.76 18.34 -17.84
C PHE A 181 -9.79 18.73 -18.90
N ASP A 182 -10.27 19.97 -18.90
CA ASP A 182 -11.10 20.49 -19.99
C ASP A 182 -10.36 20.45 -21.32
N GLN A 183 -9.10 20.83 -21.32
CA GLN A 183 -8.27 20.78 -22.54
C GLN A 183 -7.87 19.34 -22.87
N LYS A 184 -7.38 18.59 -21.86
CA LYS A 184 -6.88 17.21 -22.06
C LYS A 184 -7.93 16.26 -22.65
N TYR A 185 -9.20 16.38 -22.25
CA TYR A 185 -10.28 15.50 -22.70
C TYR A 185 -11.27 16.15 -23.67
N ALA A 186 -10.97 17.32 -24.24
CA ALA A 186 -11.86 18.01 -25.17
C ALA A 186 -12.27 17.12 -26.34
N THR A 187 -11.31 16.54 -27.06
CA THR A 187 -11.59 15.67 -28.22
C THR A 187 -12.35 14.39 -27.81
N LEU A 188 -12.04 13.81 -26.65
CA LEU A 188 -12.74 12.63 -26.15
C LEU A 188 -14.22 12.93 -25.93
N ARG A 189 -14.56 14.09 -25.37
CA ARG A 189 -15.96 14.50 -25.10
C ARG A 189 -16.83 14.54 -26.35
N ASP A 190 -16.28 14.95 -27.48
CA ASP A 190 -17.02 15.02 -28.74
C ASP A 190 -17.40 13.62 -29.27
N THR A 191 -16.63 12.59 -28.90
CA THR A 191 -16.82 11.22 -29.36
C THR A 191 -17.70 10.36 -28.46
N ILE A 192 -17.96 10.79 -27.22
CA ILE A 192 -18.58 9.96 -26.17
C ILE A 192 -19.96 10.42 -25.72
N GLN A 193 -20.62 11.35 -26.44
CA GLN A 193 -21.86 12.00 -26.00
C GLN A 193 -23.03 11.03 -25.73
N ASN A 194 -23.04 9.86 -26.33
CA ASN A 194 -24.10 8.85 -26.18
C ASN A 194 -23.77 7.77 -25.11
N LYS A 195 -22.70 7.94 -24.36
CA LYS A 195 -22.28 6.98 -23.32
C LYS A 195 -22.84 7.36 -21.95
N SER A 196 -23.03 6.36 -21.08
CA SER A 196 -23.32 6.59 -19.68
C SER A 196 -22.11 7.18 -18.95
N TYR A 197 -22.31 7.85 -17.81
CA TYR A 197 -21.20 8.40 -17.03
C TYR A 197 -20.22 7.32 -16.55
N THR A 198 -20.70 6.09 -16.32
CA THR A 198 -19.85 4.96 -15.92
C THR A 198 -18.93 4.51 -17.06
N GLU A 199 -19.44 4.45 -18.30
CA GLU A 199 -18.61 4.14 -19.48
C GLU A 199 -17.57 5.24 -19.75
N VAL A 200 -17.98 6.51 -19.64
CA VAL A 200 -17.05 7.65 -19.74
C VAL A 200 -15.98 7.58 -18.68
N GLY A 201 -16.38 7.27 -17.44
CA GLY A 201 -15.47 7.11 -16.32
C GLY A 201 -14.43 6.00 -16.54
N LYS A 202 -14.84 4.87 -17.12
CA LYS A 202 -13.93 3.78 -17.49
C LYS A 202 -12.90 4.20 -18.53
N LEU A 203 -13.33 4.90 -19.56
CA LEU A 203 -12.42 5.38 -20.63
C LEU A 203 -11.36 6.34 -20.05
N ILE A 204 -11.77 7.30 -19.21
CA ILE A 204 -10.85 8.22 -18.56
C ILE A 204 -9.90 7.47 -17.61
N SER A 205 -10.44 6.54 -16.81
CA SER A 205 -9.63 5.74 -15.88
C SER A 205 -8.58 4.91 -16.63
N HIS A 206 -8.98 4.19 -17.68
CA HIS A 206 -8.07 3.41 -18.50
C HIS A 206 -6.95 4.26 -19.12
N HIS A 207 -7.30 5.43 -19.67
CA HIS A 207 -6.30 6.35 -20.21
C HIS A 207 -5.27 6.78 -19.14
N ILE A 208 -5.74 7.08 -17.92
CA ILE A 208 -4.84 7.46 -16.81
C ILE A 208 -3.98 6.28 -16.38
N ASP A 209 -4.56 5.09 -16.24
CA ASP A 209 -3.83 3.88 -15.83
C ASP A 209 -2.72 3.50 -16.80
N THR A 210 -2.88 3.83 -18.08
CA THR A 210 -1.87 3.57 -19.11
C THR A 210 -0.84 4.69 -19.27
N THR A 211 -1.15 5.92 -18.86
CA THR A 211 -0.28 7.09 -19.07
C THR A 211 0.40 7.59 -17.81
N PHE A 212 -0.20 7.37 -16.63
CA PHE A 212 0.38 7.78 -15.36
C PHE A 212 1.43 6.77 -14.89
N LEU A 213 2.61 7.26 -14.57
CA LEU A 213 3.71 6.40 -14.13
C LEU A 213 3.57 6.07 -12.64
N LYS A 214 3.47 4.77 -12.36
CA LYS A 214 3.56 4.23 -11.01
C LYS A 214 5.03 3.93 -10.69
N GLU A 215 5.71 4.86 -10.06
CA GLU A 215 7.12 4.67 -9.67
C GLU A 215 7.25 4.42 -8.17
N TRP A 216 7.51 3.18 -7.81
CA TRP A 216 7.68 2.72 -6.45
C TRP A 216 8.99 3.15 -5.76
N PRO A 217 10.16 3.12 -6.41
CA PRO A 217 11.44 3.30 -5.71
C PRO A 217 11.63 4.68 -5.09
N ILE A 218 11.04 5.73 -5.68
CA ILE A 218 11.20 7.10 -5.17
C ILE A 218 10.35 7.31 -3.91
N TYR A 219 9.22 6.60 -3.79
CA TYR A 219 8.24 6.82 -2.74
C TYR A 219 8.45 5.95 -1.50
N GLU A 220 9.11 4.79 -1.58
CA GLU A 220 9.28 3.93 -0.41
C GLU A 220 10.16 4.54 0.67
N GLU A 221 11.22 5.25 0.30
CA GLU A 221 12.12 5.92 1.25
C GLU A 221 11.56 7.26 1.77
N TYR A 222 10.62 7.91 1.04
CA TYR A 222 10.21 9.31 1.30
C TYR A 222 8.70 9.54 1.40
N LYS A 223 7.90 8.49 1.53
CA LYS A 223 6.42 8.51 1.55
C LYS A 223 5.79 9.57 2.46
N GLU A 224 6.43 9.89 3.57
CA GLU A 224 5.90 10.83 4.57
C GLU A 224 6.49 12.24 4.45
N LEU A 225 7.46 12.46 3.56
CA LEU A 225 8.31 13.66 3.58
C LEU A 225 8.01 14.67 2.48
N LEU A 226 7.36 14.29 1.39
CA LEU A 226 7.12 15.18 0.26
C LEU A 226 5.64 15.55 0.14
N PRO A 227 5.21 16.61 0.82
CA PRO A 227 3.90 17.18 0.57
C PRO A 227 3.88 17.66 -0.88
N THR A 228 2.83 17.36 -1.61
CA THR A 228 2.72 17.78 -3.01
C THR A 228 1.44 18.52 -3.28
N THR A 229 1.39 19.25 -4.38
CA THR A 229 0.18 19.89 -4.89
C THR A 229 -0.39 19.07 -6.04
N PHE A 230 -1.69 19.26 -6.30
CA PHE A 230 -2.29 18.67 -7.50
C PHE A 230 -1.53 19.09 -8.78
N GLN A 231 -1.07 20.33 -8.87
CA GLN A 231 -0.32 20.82 -10.04
C GLN A 231 0.97 20.01 -10.27
N ASN A 232 1.70 19.71 -9.21
CA ASN A 232 2.92 18.89 -9.30
C ASN A 232 2.61 17.47 -9.78
N ILE A 233 1.55 16.85 -9.25
CA ILE A 233 1.11 15.52 -9.71
C ILE A 233 0.71 15.57 -11.19
N ALA A 234 -0.05 16.59 -11.60
CA ALA A 234 -0.54 16.74 -12.96
C ALA A 234 0.59 16.96 -13.98
N SER A 235 1.59 17.74 -13.61
CA SER A 235 2.74 18.04 -14.47
C SER A 235 3.72 16.85 -14.54
N ALA A 236 4.01 16.21 -13.42
CA ALA A 236 4.90 15.05 -13.39
C ALA A 236 4.25 13.77 -13.96
N GLN A 237 2.93 13.63 -13.87
CA GLN A 237 2.17 12.41 -14.20
C GLN A 237 2.79 11.14 -13.58
N MET A 238 3.31 11.29 -12.38
CA MET A 238 4.04 10.27 -11.65
C MET A 238 3.68 10.32 -10.17
N GLY A 239 3.64 9.17 -9.50
CA GLY A 239 3.38 9.10 -8.08
C GLY A 239 3.06 7.69 -7.57
N SER A 240 2.81 7.60 -6.28
CA SER A 240 2.31 6.38 -5.65
C SER A 240 0.84 6.11 -6.04
N CYS A 241 0.28 5.01 -5.53
CA CYS A 241 -1.14 4.72 -5.72
C CYS A 241 -2.05 5.85 -5.20
N LEU A 242 -1.64 6.59 -4.17
CA LEU A 242 -2.41 7.74 -3.67
C LEU A 242 -2.47 8.87 -4.70
N GLU A 243 -1.31 9.36 -5.17
CA GLU A 243 -1.24 10.47 -6.12
C GLU A 243 -1.91 10.12 -7.45
N GLN A 244 -1.74 8.90 -7.96
CA GLN A 244 -2.44 8.45 -9.16
C GLN A 244 -3.95 8.51 -8.98
N ASN A 245 -4.48 8.03 -7.84
CA ASN A 245 -5.91 8.05 -7.60
C ASN A 245 -6.46 9.45 -7.33
N ILE A 246 -5.70 10.35 -6.69
CA ILE A 246 -6.05 11.77 -6.61
C ILE A 246 -6.17 12.39 -8.00
N TYR A 247 -5.18 12.14 -8.88
CA TYR A 247 -5.22 12.60 -10.26
C TYR A 247 -6.45 12.04 -11.01
N LYS A 248 -6.72 10.75 -10.87
CA LYS A 248 -7.86 10.06 -11.49
C LYS A 248 -9.21 10.63 -11.01
N ILE A 249 -9.42 10.76 -9.71
CA ILE A 249 -10.66 11.32 -9.14
C ILE A 249 -10.88 12.74 -9.61
N THR A 250 -9.81 13.54 -9.65
CA THR A 250 -9.89 14.93 -10.11
C THR A 250 -10.29 14.99 -11.59
N ALA A 251 -9.69 14.14 -12.43
CA ALA A 251 -10.05 14.04 -13.85
C ALA A 251 -11.51 13.60 -14.05
N LEU A 252 -11.95 12.58 -13.30
CA LEU A 252 -13.33 12.08 -13.35
C LEU A 252 -14.33 13.16 -12.96
N ARG A 253 -14.14 13.81 -11.81
CA ARG A 253 -15.04 14.87 -11.33
C ARG A 253 -15.04 16.09 -12.25
N ALA A 254 -13.89 16.48 -12.83
CA ALA A 254 -13.81 17.55 -13.84
C ALA A 254 -14.56 17.23 -15.14
N ASN A 255 -14.92 15.96 -15.36
CA ASN A 255 -15.75 15.50 -16.47
C ASN A 255 -17.16 15.09 -16.00
N GLY A 256 -17.58 15.49 -14.82
CA GLY A 256 -18.93 15.22 -14.30
C GLY A 256 -19.16 13.77 -13.85
N ILE A 257 -18.10 13.00 -13.57
CA ILE A 257 -18.20 11.62 -13.15
C ILE A 257 -18.07 11.55 -11.62
N PRO A 258 -19.06 10.98 -10.89
CA PRO A 258 -19.01 10.86 -9.45
C PRO A 258 -17.96 9.81 -9.04
N ALA A 259 -16.91 10.27 -8.36
CA ALA A 259 -15.79 9.43 -7.98
C ALA A 259 -15.31 9.72 -6.56
N VAL A 260 -14.78 8.70 -5.88
CA VAL A 260 -14.33 8.79 -4.48
C VAL A 260 -13.10 7.93 -4.23
N LEU A 261 -12.28 8.33 -3.25
CA LEU A 261 -11.09 7.63 -2.81
C LEU A 261 -11.45 6.59 -1.76
N ASN A 262 -11.04 5.35 -1.98
CA ASN A 262 -11.11 4.28 -0.99
C ASN A 262 -9.69 3.83 -0.59
N THR A 263 -9.58 3.22 0.59
CA THR A 263 -8.32 2.64 1.11
C THR A 263 -8.57 1.44 2.01
N HIS A 264 -7.63 0.53 2.06
CA HIS A 264 -7.39 -0.29 3.24
C HIS A 264 -6.13 0.22 3.94
N PRO A 265 -6.16 0.39 5.27
CA PRO A 265 -5.05 1.03 6.00
C PRO A 265 -3.80 0.16 6.09
N GLY A 266 -3.93 -1.12 5.79
CA GLY A 266 -2.86 -2.11 5.74
C GLY A 266 -3.41 -3.50 5.46
N TRP A 267 -2.69 -4.28 4.63
CA TRP A 267 -2.97 -5.68 4.46
C TRP A 267 -2.76 -6.41 5.80
N ALA A 268 -3.63 -7.35 6.12
CA ALA A 268 -3.52 -8.08 7.39
C ALA A 268 -2.36 -9.07 7.41
N ASN A 269 -2.00 -9.64 6.26
CA ASN A 269 -0.90 -10.61 6.10
C ASN A 269 0.23 -10.14 5.19
N PHE A 270 0.24 -8.86 4.83
CA PHE A 270 1.25 -8.24 3.97
C PHE A 270 1.57 -6.84 4.49
N SER A 271 2.76 -6.29 4.22
CA SER A 271 3.07 -4.90 4.55
C SER A 271 2.39 -3.93 3.58
N TYR A 272 2.31 -2.66 3.99
CA TYR A 272 1.75 -1.54 3.24
C TYR A 272 0.21 -1.46 3.18
N SER A 273 -0.26 -0.31 2.75
CA SER A 273 -1.65 0.06 2.47
C SER A 273 -1.88 0.16 0.96
N HIS A 274 -3.13 0.35 0.55
CA HIS A 274 -3.44 0.65 -0.84
C HIS A 274 -4.59 1.63 -0.96
N PHE A 275 -4.58 2.44 -2.03
CA PHE A 275 -5.61 3.40 -2.38
C PHE A 275 -6.16 3.09 -3.77
N TRP A 276 -7.46 3.28 -3.97
CA TRP A 276 -8.11 3.14 -5.27
C TRP A 276 -9.30 4.07 -5.44
N THR A 277 -9.68 4.30 -6.70
CA THR A 277 -10.84 5.09 -7.08
C THR A 277 -12.05 4.21 -7.27
N GLU A 278 -13.20 4.63 -6.75
CA GLU A 278 -14.51 4.05 -7.05
C GLU A 278 -15.37 5.06 -7.79
N ILE A 279 -15.97 4.64 -8.91
CA ILE A 279 -17.01 5.41 -9.61
C ILE A 279 -18.35 5.06 -8.98
N ILE A 280 -19.03 6.06 -8.40
CA ILE A 280 -20.30 5.86 -7.69
C ILE A 280 -21.42 5.58 -8.69
N GLY A 281 -22.32 4.65 -8.35
CA GLY A 281 -23.45 4.25 -9.19
C GLY A 281 -23.10 3.21 -10.25
N ASP A 282 -21.83 2.84 -10.36
CA ASP A 282 -21.46 1.66 -11.09
C ASP A 282 -21.92 0.38 -10.35
N ARG A 283 -21.97 -0.75 -11.07
CA ARG A 283 -22.57 -1.98 -10.52
C ARG A 283 -22.04 -2.27 -9.12
N PRO A 284 -22.93 -2.66 -8.17
CA PRO A 284 -22.46 -3.04 -6.85
C PRO A 284 -21.48 -4.21 -6.96
N ILE A 285 -20.46 -4.23 -6.12
CA ILE A 285 -19.50 -5.33 -6.02
C ILE A 285 -20.29 -6.60 -5.74
N ARG A 286 -20.36 -7.52 -6.72
CA ARG A 286 -21.27 -8.68 -6.66
C ARG A 286 -20.77 -9.81 -5.79
N LYS A 287 -19.50 -9.81 -5.39
CA LYS A 287 -18.92 -10.85 -4.54
C LYS A 287 -18.22 -10.25 -3.34
N LEU A 288 -18.65 -10.67 -2.17
CA LEU A 288 -17.92 -10.45 -0.93
C LEU A 288 -16.93 -11.59 -0.73
N TYR A 289 -15.70 -11.27 -0.37
CA TYR A 289 -14.63 -12.24 -0.15
C TYR A 289 -14.45 -12.51 1.35
N ASP A 290 -14.26 -13.77 1.69
CA ASP A 290 -14.04 -14.20 3.08
C ASP A 290 -12.56 -14.25 3.48
N ASN A 291 -11.67 -13.64 2.67
CA ASN A 291 -10.22 -13.67 2.82
C ASN A 291 -9.60 -15.09 2.64
N THR A 292 -10.37 -16.08 2.25
CA THR A 292 -9.86 -17.43 1.90
C THR A 292 -10.11 -17.77 0.45
N GLN A 293 -11.02 -17.06 -0.22
CA GLN A 293 -11.41 -17.37 -1.58
C GLN A 293 -10.33 -16.89 -2.56
N ARG A 294 -9.88 -17.82 -3.37
CA ARG A 294 -9.09 -17.59 -4.57
C ARG A 294 -10.05 -17.06 -5.64
N ALA A 295 -10.25 -15.77 -5.71
CA ALA A 295 -11.16 -15.20 -6.70
C ALA A 295 -10.44 -15.04 -8.05
N TYR A 296 -11.00 -15.66 -9.06
CA TYR A 296 -10.77 -15.25 -10.45
C TYR A 296 -11.61 -14.01 -10.70
N PHE A 297 -10.97 -12.91 -11.00
CA PHE A 297 -11.63 -11.72 -11.46
C PHE A 297 -11.67 -11.78 -13.00
N SER A 298 -12.86 -11.80 -13.57
CA SER A 298 -13.00 -11.33 -14.95
C SER A 298 -12.96 -9.81 -14.96
N GLU A 299 -12.38 -9.21 -15.97
CA GLU A 299 -12.38 -7.75 -16.15
C GLU A 299 -13.79 -7.13 -16.09
N ASP A 300 -14.82 -7.92 -16.38
CA ASP A 300 -16.23 -7.53 -16.35
C ASP A 300 -16.84 -7.47 -14.94
N ASP A 301 -16.22 -8.07 -13.94
CA ASP A 301 -16.77 -8.17 -12.58
C ASP A 301 -16.33 -7.03 -11.65
N ILE A 302 -15.34 -6.22 -12.05
CA ILE A 302 -14.77 -5.17 -11.21
C ILE A 302 -14.65 -3.87 -11.98
N LEU A 303 -15.51 -2.95 -11.60
CA LEU A 303 -15.50 -1.57 -12.06
C LEU A 303 -14.65 -0.65 -11.18
N VAL A 304 -13.78 -1.25 -10.40
CA VAL A 304 -12.77 -0.59 -9.60
C VAL A 304 -11.45 -0.87 -10.29
N SER A 305 -10.97 0.07 -11.05
CA SER A 305 -9.84 -0.08 -11.97
C SER A 305 -8.52 -0.55 -11.35
N ASP A 306 -8.46 -0.74 -10.03
CA ASP A 306 -7.22 -1.07 -9.33
C ASP A 306 -7.36 -2.12 -8.22
N MET A 307 -8.50 -2.82 -8.13
CA MET A 307 -8.75 -3.66 -6.95
C MET A 307 -8.43 -5.14 -7.06
N PHE A 308 -7.61 -5.49 -7.91
CA PHE A 308 -7.30 -6.75 -8.27
C PHE A 308 -6.42 -7.61 -7.55
N TRP A 309 -5.89 -7.23 -6.53
CA TRP A 309 -4.84 -7.94 -5.81
C TRP A 309 -5.31 -8.79 -4.66
N PHE A 310 -6.62 -8.97 -4.45
CA PHE A 310 -7.06 -9.80 -3.35
C PHE A 310 -6.65 -11.25 -3.51
N ASN A 311 -6.62 -11.80 -4.74
CA ASN A 311 -6.22 -13.18 -4.95
C ASN A 311 -5.88 -13.46 -6.41
N ALA A 312 -4.62 -13.59 -6.76
CA ALA A 312 -4.21 -14.13 -8.04
C ALA A 312 -3.75 -15.60 -7.86
N TYR A 313 -4.59 -16.55 -8.21
CA TYR A 313 -4.19 -17.95 -8.27
C TYR A 313 -3.62 -18.27 -9.65
N ASN A 314 -2.39 -18.81 -9.68
CA ASN A 314 -1.83 -19.36 -10.90
C ASN A 314 -1.81 -20.90 -10.78
N PRO A 315 -2.57 -21.63 -11.60
CA PRO A 315 -2.65 -23.10 -11.52
C PRO A 315 -1.33 -23.81 -11.87
N LEU A 316 -0.36 -23.08 -12.48
CA LEU A 316 0.96 -23.63 -12.80
C LEU A 316 1.88 -23.72 -11.59
N ILE A 317 1.54 -23.02 -10.49
CA ILE A 317 2.34 -23.02 -9.27
C ILE A 317 1.76 -24.03 -8.31
N LYS A 318 2.54 -25.05 -7.99
CA LYS A 318 2.21 -26.10 -7.00
C LYS A 318 2.85 -25.76 -5.66
N ASP A 319 2.26 -26.23 -4.57
CA ASP A 319 2.89 -26.14 -3.25
C ASP A 319 4.27 -26.82 -3.28
N ILE A 320 5.25 -26.16 -2.70
CA ILE A 320 6.64 -26.59 -2.73
C ILE A 320 6.84 -27.86 -1.92
N SER A 321 6.10 -27.97 -0.81
CA SER A 321 6.21 -29.05 0.16
C SER A 321 4.95 -29.11 1.01
N PRO A 322 4.61 -30.30 1.55
CA PRO A 322 3.56 -30.39 2.58
C PRO A 322 3.80 -29.52 3.82
N LEU A 323 5.05 -29.11 4.05
CA LEU A 323 5.46 -28.32 5.21
C LEU A 323 5.50 -26.80 4.93
N ILE A 324 5.63 -26.42 3.65
CA ILE A 324 5.71 -25.01 3.21
C ILE A 324 4.60 -24.80 2.20
N THR A 325 3.59 -24.02 2.59
CA THR A 325 2.47 -23.66 1.72
C THR A 325 2.69 -22.26 1.13
N ILE A 326 2.21 -22.06 -0.10
CA ILE A 326 2.22 -20.74 -0.73
C ILE A 326 1.05 -19.93 -0.18
N ASP A 327 1.34 -18.74 0.32
CA ASP A 327 0.31 -17.77 0.69
C ASP A 327 -0.21 -17.06 -0.56
N TYR A 328 -1.37 -17.52 -1.04
CA TYR A 328 -2.00 -17.00 -2.25
C TYR A 328 -2.84 -15.75 -2.00
N CYS A 329 -3.21 -15.48 -0.76
CA CYS A 329 -4.23 -14.49 -0.44
C CYS A 329 -3.61 -13.26 0.23
N ARG A 330 -4.08 -12.08 -0.18
CA ARG A 330 -3.93 -10.87 0.61
C ARG A 330 -5.21 -10.67 1.41
N THR A 331 -5.11 -10.58 2.72
CA THR A 331 -6.26 -10.44 3.62
C THR A 331 -6.43 -8.98 4.05
N VAL A 332 -7.68 -8.59 4.28
CA VAL A 332 -8.06 -7.22 4.62
C VAL A 332 -8.81 -7.20 5.93
N SER A 333 -8.37 -6.35 6.85
CA SER A 333 -9.05 -6.12 8.14
C SER A 333 -10.21 -5.13 8.01
N LYS A 334 -10.00 -4.04 7.26
CA LYS A 334 -10.92 -2.93 7.09
C LYS A 334 -10.74 -2.25 5.74
N ILE A 335 -11.84 -1.69 5.21
CA ILE A 335 -11.85 -0.83 4.03
C ILE A 335 -12.58 0.45 4.37
N PHE A 336 -11.98 1.58 3.99
CA PHE A 336 -12.52 2.90 4.26
C PHE A 336 -12.66 3.71 2.98
N ARG A 337 -13.63 4.65 3.02
CA ARG A 337 -13.87 5.66 2.01
C ARG A 337 -13.59 7.04 2.59
N PHE A 338 -12.93 7.89 1.83
CA PHE A 338 -12.73 9.29 2.19
C PHE A 338 -13.81 10.17 1.55
N ASN A 339 -14.88 10.41 2.32
CA ASN A 339 -15.94 11.32 1.90
C ASN A 339 -15.56 12.78 2.18
N TYR A 340 -16.08 13.69 1.38
CA TYR A 340 -16.06 15.11 1.75
C TYR A 340 -17.02 15.39 2.92
N GLU A 341 -18.16 14.72 2.93
CA GLU A 341 -19.19 14.81 3.97
C GLU A 341 -18.67 14.24 5.31
N ILE A 342 -18.84 15.04 6.35
CA ILE A 342 -18.49 14.63 7.72
C ILE A 342 -19.41 13.49 8.17
N GLN A 343 -18.84 12.41 8.70
CA GLN A 343 -19.58 11.27 9.20
C GLN A 343 -20.06 11.50 10.64
N ASN A 344 -21.31 11.15 10.91
CA ASN A 344 -21.94 11.36 12.23
C ASN A 344 -21.20 10.63 13.38
N ASN A 345 -20.53 9.53 13.08
CA ASN A 345 -19.75 8.73 14.03
C ASN A 345 -18.26 9.03 13.99
N SER A 346 -17.86 10.18 13.43
CA SER A 346 -16.45 10.53 13.31
C SER A 346 -15.79 10.68 14.69
N LEU A 347 -14.71 9.92 14.90
CA LEU A 347 -14.00 9.90 16.18
C LEU A 347 -13.34 11.27 16.47
N VAL A 348 -12.76 11.92 15.47
CA VAL A 348 -12.06 13.20 15.66
C VAL A 348 -12.99 14.31 16.19
N LEU A 349 -14.29 14.24 15.93
CA LEU A 349 -15.26 15.23 16.41
C LEU A 349 -15.66 15.02 17.87
N SER A 350 -15.51 13.81 18.40
CA SER A 350 -15.91 13.45 19.75
C SER A 350 -14.74 13.20 20.72
N ALA A 351 -13.54 12.99 20.19
CA ALA A 351 -12.38 12.64 20.99
C ALA A 351 -11.80 13.85 21.74
N GLN A 352 -11.57 13.68 23.05
CA GLN A 352 -10.87 14.63 23.91
C GLN A 352 -9.45 14.17 24.21
N GLU A 353 -9.01 13.09 23.59
CA GLU A 353 -7.68 12.49 23.72
C GLU A 353 -7.04 12.30 22.35
N GLU A 354 -5.75 12.04 22.32
CA GLU A 354 -5.05 11.77 21.08
C GLU A 354 -5.56 10.48 20.44
N ILE A 355 -5.82 10.55 19.13
CA ILE A 355 -6.35 9.43 18.34
C ILE A 355 -5.37 9.07 17.21
N PRO A 356 -5.39 7.80 16.75
CA PRO A 356 -4.60 7.35 15.61
C PRO A 356 -4.86 8.18 14.35
N ALA A 357 -3.83 8.34 13.50
CA ALA A 357 -3.88 9.17 12.30
C ALA A 357 -5.05 8.80 11.36
N LEU A 358 -5.34 7.52 11.20
CA LEU A 358 -6.44 7.01 10.37
C LEU A 358 -7.79 7.66 10.69
N PHE A 359 -8.07 7.90 11.97
CA PHE A 359 -9.37 8.42 12.44
C PHE A 359 -9.43 9.94 12.60
N ARG A 360 -8.39 10.66 12.10
CA ARG A 360 -8.35 12.14 12.15
C ARG A 360 -9.12 12.80 11.01
N ASP A 361 -9.43 12.07 9.92
CA ASP A 361 -10.31 12.58 8.87
C ASP A 361 -11.78 12.42 9.29
N PRO A 362 -12.55 13.52 9.40
CA PRO A 362 -13.95 13.46 9.80
C PRO A 362 -14.86 12.83 8.73
N GLY A 363 -14.41 12.72 7.50
CA GLY A 363 -15.15 12.12 6.38
C GLY A 363 -14.91 10.62 6.19
N ILE A 364 -14.10 9.98 7.05
CA ILE A 364 -13.79 8.55 6.90
C ILE A 364 -15.02 7.68 7.19
N GLU A 365 -15.42 6.85 6.23
CA GLU A 365 -16.55 5.92 6.31
C GLU A 365 -16.06 4.48 6.22
N ASP A 366 -16.53 3.62 7.09
CA ASP A 366 -16.26 2.18 7.02
C ASP A 366 -17.18 1.50 5.99
N ILE A 367 -16.61 1.06 4.89
CA ILE A 367 -17.29 0.38 3.77
C ILE A 367 -16.86 -1.09 3.63
N THR A 368 -16.26 -1.68 4.65
CA THR A 368 -15.69 -3.03 4.62
C THR A 368 -16.69 -4.08 4.12
N ASP A 369 -17.94 -3.99 4.57
CA ASP A 369 -19.04 -4.90 4.21
C ASP A 369 -19.47 -4.81 2.72
N LYS A 370 -18.99 -3.80 1.98
CA LYS A 370 -19.21 -3.70 0.52
C LYS A 370 -18.22 -4.55 -0.28
N TYR A 371 -17.09 -4.93 0.33
CA TYR A 371 -15.97 -5.58 -0.37
C TYR A 371 -15.64 -6.97 0.15
N VAL A 372 -15.69 -7.18 1.47
CA VAL A 372 -15.33 -8.45 2.09
C VAL A 372 -16.40 -8.90 3.08
N ILE A 373 -16.49 -10.21 3.28
CA ILE A 373 -17.31 -10.77 4.36
C ILE A 373 -16.75 -10.26 5.68
N SER A 374 -17.60 -9.62 6.43
CA SER A 374 -17.27 -9.02 7.72
C SER A 374 -18.24 -9.46 8.80
N LYS A 375 -17.83 -9.30 10.04
CA LYS A 375 -18.63 -9.65 11.23
C LYS A 375 -18.59 -8.51 12.24
N ASP A 376 -19.73 -8.31 12.89
CA ASP A 376 -19.80 -7.51 14.12
C ASP A 376 -19.41 -8.42 15.28
N ILE A 377 -18.47 -7.96 16.11
CA ILE A 377 -17.89 -8.77 17.16
C ILE A 377 -17.88 -8.04 18.51
N LYS A 378 -17.90 -8.84 19.59
CA LYS A 378 -17.67 -8.38 20.97
C LYS A 378 -16.39 -9.01 21.46
N VAL A 379 -15.43 -8.18 21.83
CA VAL A 379 -14.09 -8.60 22.23
C VAL A 379 -13.93 -8.45 23.74
N PRO A 380 -13.55 -9.51 24.48
CA PRO A 380 -13.28 -9.43 25.91
C PRO A 380 -12.00 -8.63 26.17
N LEU A 381 -11.96 -7.93 27.31
CA LEU A 381 -10.84 -7.11 27.75
C LEU A 381 -10.32 -7.61 29.10
N TRP A 382 -9.01 -7.53 29.33
CA TRP A 382 -8.39 -7.96 30.60
C TRP A 382 -8.87 -7.12 31.78
N ASN A 383 -8.91 -5.79 31.60
CA ASN A 383 -9.37 -4.85 32.61
C ASN A 383 -10.20 -3.72 32.01
N SER A 384 -11.19 -3.23 32.72
CA SER A 384 -12.03 -2.11 32.30
C SER A 384 -11.56 -0.74 32.82
N SER A 385 -10.60 -0.69 33.74
CA SER A 385 -10.11 0.56 34.33
C SER A 385 -8.84 1.05 33.64
N HIS A 386 -9.00 1.77 32.53
CA HIS A 386 -7.94 2.54 31.91
C HIS A 386 -8.34 4.01 31.86
N SER A 387 -7.37 4.93 31.90
CA SER A 387 -7.63 6.38 31.83
C SER A 387 -8.11 6.84 30.44
N LYS A 388 -7.92 6.00 29.40
CA LYS A 388 -8.35 6.27 28.02
C LYS A 388 -9.82 5.88 27.83
N ARG A 389 -10.55 6.73 27.13
CA ARG A 389 -11.97 6.54 26.80
C ARG A 389 -12.17 5.55 25.66
N TYR A 390 -11.26 5.55 24.68
CA TYR A 390 -11.38 4.77 23.47
C TYR A 390 -10.45 3.58 23.48
N ILE A 391 -10.97 2.44 23.01
CA ILE A 391 -10.20 1.24 22.74
C ILE A 391 -10.19 0.99 21.23
N TYR A 392 -9.10 0.46 20.76
CA TYR A 392 -8.87 0.18 19.35
C TYR A 392 -8.75 -1.31 19.11
N LEU A 393 -9.21 -1.77 17.96
CA LEU A 393 -8.84 -3.07 17.45
C LEU A 393 -7.73 -2.87 16.43
N CYS A 394 -6.60 -3.52 16.67
CA CYS A 394 -5.40 -3.40 15.87
C CYS A 394 -5.21 -4.62 14.98
N CYS A 395 -4.67 -4.42 13.76
CA CYS A 395 -4.19 -5.43 12.85
C CYS A 395 -2.66 -5.34 12.75
N TYR A 396 -2.00 -6.47 12.55
CA TYR A 396 -0.54 -6.48 12.41
C TYR A 396 -0.13 -6.13 10.99
N ASN A 397 0.68 -5.07 10.82
CA ASN A 397 1.17 -4.63 9.52
C ASN A 397 2.53 -3.96 9.67
N ALA A 398 3.46 -4.21 8.74
CA ALA A 398 4.81 -3.62 8.74
C ALA A 398 5.54 -3.72 10.09
N GLY A 399 5.46 -4.88 10.73
CA GLY A 399 6.15 -5.14 12.01
C GLY A 399 5.44 -4.61 13.26
N ASN A 400 4.33 -3.90 13.13
CA ASN A 400 3.62 -3.22 14.22
C ASN A 400 2.13 -3.56 14.27
N TRP A 401 1.53 -3.35 15.44
CA TRP A 401 0.08 -3.34 15.62
C TRP A 401 -0.48 -1.97 15.25
N ASN A 402 -1.35 -1.91 14.25
CA ASN A 402 -1.93 -0.67 13.74
C ASN A 402 -3.44 -0.62 14.00
N PRO A 403 -3.97 0.44 14.64
CA PRO A 403 -5.40 0.59 14.88
C PRO A 403 -6.19 0.66 13.58
N VAL A 404 -7.19 -0.21 13.43
CA VAL A 404 -8.06 -0.30 12.26
C VAL A 404 -9.53 -0.11 12.56
N ASN A 405 -9.93 -0.17 13.85
CA ASN A 405 -11.27 0.17 14.31
C ASN A 405 -11.21 0.68 15.74
N TRP A 406 -12.27 1.34 16.21
CA TRP A 406 -12.36 1.88 17.56
C TRP A 406 -13.73 1.63 18.19
N SER A 407 -13.77 1.66 19.52
CA SER A 407 -14.99 1.50 20.32
C SER A 407 -14.85 2.21 21.67
N ILE A 408 -15.97 2.38 22.34
CA ILE A 408 -16.00 2.77 23.76
C ILE A 408 -16.27 1.49 24.56
N PRO A 409 -15.34 1.07 25.43
CA PRO A 409 -15.50 -0.17 26.19
C PRO A 409 -16.70 -0.08 27.15
N GLN A 410 -17.42 -1.18 27.27
CA GLN A 410 -18.50 -1.33 28.20
C GLN A 410 -18.22 -2.50 29.15
N LYS A 411 -17.97 -2.20 30.43
CA LYS A 411 -17.47 -3.19 31.39
C LYS A 411 -16.13 -3.80 30.90
N LYS A 412 -16.06 -5.12 30.76
CA LYS A 412 -14.89 -5.86 30.33
C LYS A 412 -14.99 -6.33 28.87
N GLN A 413 -15.63 -5.55 28.02
CA GLN A 413 -15.76 -5.88 26.59
C GLN A 413 -15.86 -4.63 25.72
N ALA A 414 -15.55 -4.76 24.45
CA ALA A 414 -15.74 -3.74 23.43
C ALA A 414 -16.38 -4.34 22.18
N SER A 415 -17.26 -3.56 21.52
CA SER A 415 -17.95 -3.97 20.30
C SER A 415 -17.30 -3.30 19.09
N PHE A 416 -17.00 -4.09 18.07
CA PHE A 416 -16.43 -3.59 16.81
C PHE A 416 -17.29 -4.11 15.65
N GLN A 417 -17.62 -3.20 14.73
CA GLN A 417 -18.47 -3.53 13.58
C GLN A 417 -17.67 -3.83 12.34
N LYS A 418 -18.24 -4.62 11.43
CA LYS A 418 -17.74 -4.88 10.07
C LYS A 418 -16.27 -5.32 10.02
N MET A 419 -15.86 -6.21 10.92
CA MET A 419 -14.49 -6.72 10.95
C MET A 419 -14.27 -7.81 9.91
N GLY A 420 -13.22 -7.68 9.09
CA GLY A 420 -12.83 -8.70 8.12
C GLY A 420 -12.48 -10.02 8.80
N VAL A 421 -12.92 -11.15 8.23
CA VAL A 421 -12.68 -12.50 8.78
C VAL A 421 -11.31 -13.05 8.34
N ASN A 422 -10.83 -14.11 9.00
CA ASN A 422 -9.49 -14.72 8.81
C ASN A 422 -8.35 -13.72 8.97
N VAL A 423 -8.47 -12.85 9.95
CA VAL A 423 -7.49 -11.81 10.29
C VAL A 423 -7.12 -11.94 11.76
N LEU A 424 -5.85 -11.71 12.04
CA LEU A 424 -5.29 -11.62 13.38
C LEU A 424 -5.52 -10.20 13.94
N TYR A 425 -6.16 -10.10 15.10
CA TYR A 425 -6.46 -8.84 15.78
C TYR A 425 -5.90 -8.79 17.19
N LEU A 426 -5.66 -7.55 17.67
CA LEU A 426 -5.29 -7.24 19.06
C LEU A 426 -6.14 -6.07 19.57
N PRO A 427 -6.93 -6.23 20.67
CA PRO A 427 -7.54 -5.10 21.33
C PRO A 427 -6.49 -4.33 22.14
N ALA A 428 -6.46 -3.01 22.00
CA ALA A 428 -5.43 -2.18 22.61
C ALA A 428 -5.90 -0.75 22.87
N TYR A 429 -5.29 -0.07 23.83
CA TYR A 429 -5.35 1.38 23.97
C TYR A 429 -4.24 2.04 23.16
N TYR A 430 -4.45 3.32 22.82
CA TYR A 430 -3.49 4.14 22.07
C TYR A 430 -3.06 5.32 22.93
N ASP A 431 -1.74 5.48 23.08
CA ASP A 431 -1.15 6.61 23.80
C ASP A 431 0.12 7.10 23.10
N LYS A 432 0.06 8.31 22.53
CA LYS A 432 1.22 8.97 21.88
C LYS A 432 1.99 8.08 20.91
N GLY A 433 1.25 7.39 20.03
CA GLY A 433 1.84 6.46 19.07
C GLY A 433 2.10 5.05 19.64
N THR A 434 1.97 4.84 20.95
CA THR A 434 2.20 3.55 21.59
C THR A 434 0.91 2.73 21.64
N ILE A 435 1.01 1.45 21.28
CA ILE A 435 -0.06 0.47 21.41
C ILE A 435 0.09 -0.25 22.77
N ILE A 436 -0.94 -0.16 23.59
CA ILE A 436 -0.98 -0.77 24.92
C ILE A 436 -2.01 -1.91 24.89
N PRO A 437 -1.61 -3.19 24.88
CA PRO A 437 -2.54 -4.32 24.81
C PRO A 437 -3.58 -4.28 25.93
N ALA A 438 -4.82 -4.59 25.60
CA ALA A 438 -5.95 -4.55 26.52
C ALA A 438 -6.73 -5.87 26.62
N GLY A 439 -6.34 -6.86 25.82
CA GLY A 439 -6.91 -8.19 25.77
C GLY A 439 -5.98 -9.13 24.99
N ASP A 440 -6.36 -10.40 24.93
CA ASP A 440 -5.62 -11.40 24.15
C ASP A 440 -5.71 -11.09 22.65
N ALA A 441 -4.63 -11.36 21.92
CA ALA A 441 -4.73 -11.43 20.47
C ALA A 441 -5.66 -12.60 20.07
N PHE A 442 -6.33 -12.46 18.94
CA PHE A 442 -7.25 -13.50 18.45
C PHE A 442 -7.34 -13.50 16.93
N ILE A 443 -7.71 -14.63 16.37
CA ILE A 443 -8.08 -14.77 14.97
C ILE A 443 -9.60 -14.73 14.87
N LEU A 444 -10.14 -13.85 14.04
CA LEU A 444 -11.56 -13.82 13.73
C LEU A 444 -11.84 -14.85 12.61
N THR A 445 -12.57 -15.91 12.94
CA THR A 445 -12.88 -16.95 11.94
C THR A 445 -13.97 -16.51 10.96
N THR A 446 -14.13 -17.24 9.84
CA THR A 446 -15.23 -17.00 8.88
C THR A 446 -16.62 -17.15 9.50
N LYS A 447 -16.75 -17.96 10.55
CA LYS A 447 -17.99 -18.13 11.31
C LYS A 447 -18.28 -16.96 12.28
N GLY A 448 -17.32 -16.07 12.50
CA GLY A 448 -17.44 -14.96 13.47
C GLY A 448 -16.99 -15.33 14.89
N GLU A 449 -16.34 -16.48 15.05
CA GLU A 449 -15.78 -16.94 16.33
C GLU A 449 -14.42 -16.25 16.59
N LEU A 450 -14.15 -15.92 17.86
CA LEU A 450 -12.86 -15.39 18.26
C LEU A 450 -11.98 -16.55 18.75
N LYS A 451 -11.05 -17.01 17.92
CA LYS A 451 -10.01 -17.97 18.34
C LYS A 451 -8.96 -17.20 19.14
N SER A 452 -9.14 -17.14 20.48
CA SER A 452 -8.21 -16.43 21.39
C SER A 452 -6.83 -17.12 21.37
N LEU A 453 -5.79 -16.30 21.40
CA LEU A 453 -4.39 -16.71 21.42
C LEU A 453 -3.74 -16.34 22.77
N SER A 454 -4.31 -16.87 23.83
CA SER A 454 -3.77 -16.77 25.20
C SER A 454 -2.70 -17.82 25.43
N PRO A 455 -1.48 -17.43 25.85
CA PRO A 455 -0.39 -18.36 26.09
C PRO A 455 -0.73 -19.42 27.12
N GLN A 456 -0.68 -20.68 26.74
CA GLN A 456 -0.83 -21.81 27.65
C GLN A 456 0.57 -22.33 28.05
N ILE A 457 1.20 -21.61 28.99
CA ILE A 457 2.59 -21.91 29.40
C ILE A 457 2.73 -23.31 30.02
N SER A 458 1.65 -23.82 30.62
CA SER A 458 1.62 -25.19 31.15
C SER A 458 1.47 -26.28 30.08
N LYS A 459 1.11 -25.89 28.86
CA LYS A 459 0.99 -26.81 27.72
C LYS A 459 1.98 -26.38 26.64
N THR A 460 3.04 -27.14 26.45
CA THR A 460 4.07 -26.86 25.47
C THR A 460 4.01 -27.81 24.28
N GLU A 461 4.49 -27.33 23.13
CA GLU A 461 4.87 -28.21 22.03
C GLU A 461 6.29 -28.70 22.31
N LYS A 462 6.46 -30.00 22.43
CA LYS A 462 7.74 -30.60 22.85
C LYS A 462 8.85 -30.33 21.86
N ILE A 463 8.54 -30.39 20.56
CA ILE A 463 9.48 -30.12 19.48
C ILE A 463 8.74 -29.33 18.39
N ALA A 464 9.21 -28.15 18.08
CA ALA A 464 8.70 -27.33 16.98
C ALA A 464 9.80 -27.08 15.95
N THR A 465 9.47 -27.25 14.69
CA THR A 465 10.41 -27.08 13.57
C THR A 465 9.90 -25.98 12.64
N PHE A 466 10.77 -25.03 12.34
CA PHE A 466 10.46 -23.89 11.48
C PHE A 466 11.37 -23.87 10.26
N TYR A 467 10.79 -23.76 9.08
CA TYR A 467 11.49 -23.81 7.79
C TYR A 467 11.60 -22.43 7.13
N THR A 468 10.72 -21.50 7.52
CA THR A 468 10.67 -20.16 6.95
C THR A 468 10.56 -19.10 8.04
N LYS A 469 11.11 -17.91 7.80
CA LYS A 469 11.03 -16.75 8.71
C LYS A 469 9.96 -15.74 8.31
N ILE A 470 9.48 -15.83 7.06
CA ILE A 470 8.34 -15.10 6.51
C ILE A 470 7.53 -16.04 5.61
N PRO A 471 6.25 -15.72 5.31
CA PRO A 471 5.44 -16.57 4.44
C PRO A 471 6.03 -16.65 3.03
N TYR A 472 5.87 -17.79 2.38
CA TYR A 472 6.15 -17.95 0.96
C TYR A 472 4.95 -17.45 0.15
N ARG A 473 5.05 -16.28 -0.44
CA ARG A 473 3.93 -15.59 -1.09
C ARG A 473 3.84 -15.93 -2.58
N LEU A 474 2.63 -15.79 -3.16
CA LEU A 474 2.39 -16.03 -4.58
C LEU A 474 3.34 -15.23 -5.47
N HIS A 475 3.56 -13.94 -5.23
CA HIS A 475 4.46 -13.13 -6.06
C HIS A 475 5.91 -13.63 -6.02
N THR A 476 6.37 -14.16 -4.88
CA THR A 476 7.70 -14.79 -4.76
C THR A 476 7.77 -16.09 -5.57
N ALA A 477 6.71 -16.90 -5.50
CA ALA A 477 6.59 -18.12 -6.31
C ALA A 477 6.56 -17.81 -7.82
N LEU A 478 5.86 -16.75 -8.24
CA LEU A 478 5.83 -16.30 -9.63
C LEU A 478 7.19 -15.78 -10.11
N LYS A 479 7.95 -15.06 -9.27
CA LYS A 479 9.33 -14.66 -9.59
C LYS A 479 10.26 -15.86 -9.78
N ALA A 480 10.14 -16.86 -8.92
CA ALA A 480 10.88 -18.11 -9.09
C ALA A 480 10.47 -18.83 -10.40
N ALA A 481 9.18 -18.90 -10.70
CA ALA A 481 8.67 -19.49 -11.94
C ALA A 481 9.13 -18.70 -13.19
N SER A 482 9.29 -17.39 -13.10
CA SER A 482 9.80 -16.56 -14.19
C SER A 482 11.29 -16.79 -14.50
N THR A 483 12.02 -17.58 -13.69
CA THR A 483 13.41 -17.96 -14.00
C THR A 483 13.54 -19.27 -14.77
N VAL A 484 12.46 -20.01 -14.96
CA VAL A 484 12.46 -21.26 -15.77
C VAL A 484 12.81 -20.93 -17.21
N GLY A 485 13.71 -21.72 -17.81
CA GLY A 485 14.29 -21.47 -19.13
C GLY A 485 15.62 -20.72 -19.11
N THR A 486 16.09 -20.27 -17.93
CA THR A 486 17.44 -19.69 -17.79
C THR A 486 18.48 -20.74 -18.09
N ARG A 487 19.46 -20.40 -18.96
CA ARG A 487 20.53 -21.31 -19.41
C ARG A 487 21.90 -20.79 -18.99
N PHE A 488 22.77 -21.72 -18.62
CA PHE A 488 24.15 -21.43 -18.26
C PHE A 488 25.11 -22.03 -19.28
N TYR A 489 26.10 -21.22 -19.65
CA TYR A 489 27.18 -21.61 -20.58
C TYR A 489 28.54 -21.23 -19.99
N LEU A 490 29.58 -22.01 -20.37
CA LEU A 490 30.96 -21.73 -20.02
C LEU A 490 31.76 -21.51 -21.31
N CYS A 491 32.69 -20.55 -21.29
CA CYS A 491 33.55 -20.28 -22.44
C CYS A 491 34.90 -19.64 -22.05
N ASN A 492 35.85 -19.59 -22.98
CA ASN A 492 37.15 -18.94 -22.81
C ASN A 492 37.31 -17.70 -23.67
N LYS A 493 36.50 -17.53 -24.72
CA LYS A 493 36.56 -16.39 -25.61
C LYS A 493 35.56 -15.31 -25.21
N SER A 494 35.98 -14.06 -25.30
CA SER A 494 35.13 -12.92 -24.96
C SER A 494 33.99 -12.65 -25.94
N ASP A 495 34.07 -13.22 -27.17
CA ASP A 495 32.99 -13.18 -28.17
C ASP A 495 31.99 -14.32 -28.01
N LEU A 496 32.16 -15.15 -26.97
CA LEU A 496 31.33 -16.30 -26.61
C LEU A 496 31.24 -17.40 -27.69
N SER A 497 32.10 -17.38 -28.73
CA SER A 497 32.03 -18.30 -29.87
C SER A 497 32.38 -19.74 -29.52
N ASP A 498 33.02 -20.01 -28.39
CA ASP A 498 33.35 -21.33 -27.86
C ASP A 498 32.48 -21.76 -26.66
N SER A 499 31.28 -21.15 -26.52
CA SER A 499 30.37 -21.45 -25.42
C SER A 499 29.91 -22.91 -25.43
N ILE A 500 30.00 -23.55 -24.29
CA ILE A 500 29.41 -24.88 -24.05
C ILE A 500 28.24 -24.76 -23.07
N PHE A 501 27.15 -25.44 -23.41
CA PHE A 501 25.97 -25.53 -22.53
C PHE A 501 26.27 -26.41 -21.33
N VAL A 502 25.85 -26.00 -20.11
CA VAL A 502 26.10 -26.77 -18.89
C VAL A 502 24.86 -27.00 -18.05
N HIS A 503 23.88 -26.12 -18.08
CA HIS A 503 22.67 -26.26 -17.28
C HIS A 503 21.52 -25.41 -17.81
N GLU A 504 20.28 -25.88 -17.58
CA GLU A 504 19.04 -25.13 -17.79
C GLU A 504 18.14 -25.29 -16.56
N ILE A 505 17.54 -24.22 -16.10
CA ILE A 505 16.55 -24.23 -15.05
C ILE A 505 15.23 -24.72 -15.65
N ASN A 506 14.85 -25.96 -15.35
CA ASN A 506 13.64 -26.62 -15.90
C ASN A 506 12.42 -26.55 -14.99
N GLU A 507 12.62 -26.28 -13.69
CA GLU A 507 11.56 -26.16 -12.69
C GLU A 507 11.79 -24.92 -11.83
N PRO A 508 10.72 -24.27 -11.29
CA PRO A 508 10.88 -23.11 -10.45
C PRO A 508 11.81 -23.38 -9.25
N PRO A 509 12.97 -22.70 -9.15
CA PRO A 509 13.88 -22.88 -8.02
C PRO A 509 13.42 -22.02 -6.85
N PHE A 510 12.41 -22.45 -6.14
CA PHE A 510 11.73 -21.64 -5.10
C PHE A 510 12.64 -20.90 -4.12
N TYR A 511 13.89 -21.35 -3.97
CA TYR A 511 14.87 -20.67 -3.16
C TYR A 511 16.27 -20.69 -3.79
N ILE A 512 16.71 -21.83 -4.31
CA ILE A 512 18.03 -22.03 -4.90
C ILE A 512 17.95 -23.13 -5.97
N ASP A 513 18.67 -22.94 -7.07
CA ASP A 513 19.07 -24.02 -7.98
C ASP A 513 20.57 -24.22 -7.87
N THR A 514 20.99 -25.45 -7.64
CA THR A 514 22.38 -25.83 -7.45
C THR A 514 22.76 -26.91 -8.44
N PHE A 515 23.75 -26.64 -9.27
CA PHE A 515 24.22 -27.62 -10.25
C PHE A 515 25.75 -27.74 -10.27
N LYS A 516 26.23 -28.97 -10.47
CA LYS A 516 27.64 -29.33 -10.52
C LYS A 516 28.13 -29.32 -11.96
N ILE A 517 29.33 -28.79 -12.17
CA ILE A 517 30.00 -28.82 -13.47
C ILE A 517 30.80 -30.12 -13.57
N LYS A 518 30.43 -30.95 -14.52
CA LYS A 518 31.08 -32.28 -14.72
C LYS A 518 32.35 -32.20 -15.58
N ASP A 519 32.58 -31.07 -16.23
CA ASP A 519 33.79 -30.86 -17.08
C ASP A 519 35.01 -30.52 -16.22
N ASN A 520 36.13 -31.15 -16.53
CA ASN A 520 37.42 -30.90 -15.85
C ASN A 520 38.22 -29.76 -16.41
N LYS A 521 37.76 -29.12 -17.48
CA LYS A 521 38.46 -27.98 -18.13
C LYS A 521 38.34 -26.71 -17.27
N LYS A 522 39.18 -25.75 -17.62
CA LYS A 522 39.14 -24.41 -17.04
C LYS A 522 38.43 -23.45 -17.98
N TYR A 523 37.64 -22.55 -17.43
CA TYR A 523 36.88 -21.55 -18.16
C TYR A 523 37.09 -20.17 -17.54
N ARG A 524 37.08 -19.13 -18.37
CA ARG A 524 37.23 -17.75 -17.94
C ARG A 524 35.89 -17.05 -17.78
N TYR A 525 34.91 -17.41 -18.63
CA TYR A 525 33.61 -16.75 -18.65
C TYR A 525 32.47 -17.69 -18.29
N ILE A 526 31.49 -17.15 -17.57
CA ILE A 526 30.19 -17.80 -17.31
C ILE A 526 29.11 -16.91 -17.91
N VAL A 527 28.23 -17.47 -18.72
CA VAL A 527 27.08 -16.77 -19.30
C VAL A 527 25.82 -17.29 -18.61
N CYS A 528 25.03 -16.37 -18.08
CA CYS A 528 23.66 -16.63 -17.62
C CYS A 528 22.72 -15.99 -18.64
N ASP A 529 22.10 -16.83 -19.47
CA ASP A 529 21.21 -16.44 -20.57
C ASP A 529 19.75 -16.66 -20.18
N PHE A 530 18.95 -15.59 -20.24
CA PHE A 530 17.51 -15.60 -19.92
C PHE A 530 16.65 -15.13 -21.09
N GLN A 531 17.14 -15.24 -22.34
CA GLN A 531 16.42 -14.85 -23.54
C GLN A 531 15.14 -15.67 -23.77
N ASN A 532 15.10 -16.90 -23.29
CA ASN A 532 13.99 -17.83 -23.49
C ASN A 532 13.05 -17.95 -22.25
N VAL A 533 13.19 -17.06 -21.28
CA VAL A 533 12.28 -17.07 -20.13
C VAL A 533 10.97 -16.36 -20.47
N TYR A 534 9.88 -16.90 -19.93
CA TYR A 534 8.56 -16.31 -20.08
C TYR A 534 8.10 -15.75 -18.73
N PRO A 535 8.02 -14.41 -18.56
CA PRO A 535 7.51 -13.82 -17.33
C PRO A 535 6.07 -14.27 -17.07
N ILE A 536 5.85 -14.92 -15.93
CA ILE A 536 4.53 -15.41 -15.50
C ILE A 536 3.93 -14.44 -14.48
N GLY A 537 3.53 -13.25 -14.96
CA GLY A 537 2.87 -12.24 -14.12
C GLY A 537 3.79 -11.46 -13.17
N GLU A 538 5.06 -11.88 -13.02
CA GLU A 538 6.07 -11.18 -12.22
C GLU A 538 7.37 -11.06 -13.02
N PRO A 539 8.18 -10.01 -12.81
CA PRO A 539 9.41 -9.83 -13.55
C PRO A 539 10.47 -10.87 -13.19
N TYR A 540 11.35 -11.17 -14.15
CA TYR A 540 12.57 -11.94 -13.92
C TYR A 540 13.47 -11.20 -12.93
N CYS A 541 13.89 -11.89 -11.88
CA CYS A 541 14.75 -11.31 -10.84
C CYS A 541 15.75 -12.35 -10.31
N ILE A 542 17.01 -11.95 -10.17
CA ILE A 542 18.09 -12.77 -9.58
C ILE A 542 18.50 -12.13 -8.25
N ALA A 543 18.45 -12.87 -7.14
CA ALA A 543 18.95 -12.40 -5.86
C ALA A 543 20.48 -12.59 -5.79
N GLU A 544 20.99 -13.81 -6.11
CA GLU A 544 22.43 -14.07 -6.07
C GLU A 544 22.86 -15.14 -7.08
N ILE A 545 24.13 -15.07 -7.51
CA ILE A 545 24.82 -16.15 -8.21
C ILE A 545 26.17 -16.38 -7.54
N LYS A 546 26.39 -17.60 -7.02
CA LYS A 546 27.65 -18.03 -6.44
C LYS A 546 28.33 -19.07 -7.30
N VAL A 547 29.61 -18.84 -7.59
CA VAL A 547 30.43 -19.74 -8.38
C VAL A 547 31.51 -20.34 -7.49
N PHE A 548 31.62 -21.66 -7.47
CA PHE A 548 32.54 -22.37 -6.60
C PHE A 548 33.58 -23.13 -7.41
N GLY A 549 34.83 -22.97 -7.01
CA GLY A 549 35.97 -23.77 -7.45
C GLY A 549 36.28 -24.89 -6.47
N LYS A 550 37.51 -25.37 -6.54
CA LYS A 550 37.99 -26.42 -5.64
C LYS A 550 37.84 -26.04 -4.16
N ASP A 551 37.49 -27.01 -3.34
CA ASP A 551 37.34 -26.87 -1.88
C ASP A 551 36.32 -25.81 -1.45
N GLU A 552 35.19 -25.69 -2.19
CA GLU A 552 34.11 -24.73 -1.96
C GLU A 552 34.57 -23.24 -1.97
N LYS A 553 35.71 -22.95 -2.57
CA LYS A 553 36.22 -21.57 -2.68
C LYS A 553 35.39 -20.80 -3.69
N ILE A 554 34.83 -19.66 -3.26
CA ILE A 554 34.08 -18.76 -4.15
C ILE A 554 35.01 -18.11 -5.16
N ILE A 555 34.64 -18.17 -6.44
CA ILE A 555 35.30 -17.50 -7.54
C ILE A 555 34.54 -16.21 -7.83
N THR A 556 35.24 -15.09 -7.75
CA THR A 556 34.70 -13.77 -8.04
C THR A 556 35.18 -13.27 -9.40
N GLY A 557 34.51 -12.24 -9.91
CA GLY A 557 34.87 -11.59 -11.17
C GLY A 557 34.00 -10.37 -11.44
N ASN A 558 34.03 -9.90 -12.67
CA ASN A 558 33.25 -8.71 -13.06
C ASN A 558 32.06 -9.12 -13.94
N TRP A 559 30.85 -8.85 -13.45
CA TRP A 559 29.62 -9.09 -14.17
C TRP A 559 29.32 -7.96 -15.16
N LYS A 560 28.89 -8.31 -16.36
CA LYS A 560 28.51 -7.38 -17.43
C LYS A 560 27.32 -7.98 -18.20
N GLY A 561 26.52 -7.15 -18.86
CA GLY A 561 25.46 -7.62 -19.75
C GLY A 561 24.26 -6.69 -19.76
N THR A 562 23.08 -7.26 -19.84
CA THR A 562 21.80 -6.54 -19.89
C THR A 562 21.71 -5.52 -18.75
N LYS A 563 21.32 -4.29 -19.08
CA LYS A 563 21.14 -3.26 -18.07
C LYS A 563 20.00 -3.60 -17.14
N SER A 564 20.10 -3.11 -15.93
CA SER A 564 19.00 -3.26 -14.96
C SER A 564 17.83 -2.35 -15.29
N ARG A 565 16.64 -2.84 -14.98
CA ARG A 565 15.44 -2.04 -14.90
C ARG A 565 15.38 -1.47 -13.47
N TYR A 566 15.28 -0.15 -13.32
CA TYR A 566 15.41 0.52 -12.03
C TYR A 566 16.83 0.38 -11.42
N LYS A 567 17.06 0.97 -10.25
CA LYS A 567 18.33 0.80 -9.50
C LYS A 567 18.52 -0.60 -8.88
N VAL A 568 18.05 -1.62 -9.54
CA VAL A 568 18.22 -3.01 -9.10
C VAL A 568 19.48 -3.55 -9.79
N GLU A 569 20.60 -3.08 -9.32
CA GLU A 569 21.89 -3.12 -10.00
C GLU A 569 22.42 -4.54 -10.16
N LEU A 570 23.24 -4.75 -11.18
CA LEU A 570 23.83 -6.05 -11.48
C LEU A 570 24.76 -6.52 -10.34
N GLU A 571 25.36 -5.58 -9.63
CA GLU A 571 26.20 -5.81 -8.45
C GLU A 571 25.47 -6.52 -7.31
N ASN A 572 24.13 -6.37 -7.23
CA ASN A 572 23.32 -7.02 -6.20
C ASN A 572 23.35 -8.56 -6.28
N ILE A 573 23.76 -9.14 -7.43
CA ILE A 573 23.86 -10.61 -7.54
C ILE A 573 25.08 -11.20 -6.85
N THR A 574 25.95 -10.38 -6.26
CA THR A 574 27.18 -10.80 -5.59
C THR A 574 27.45 -10.02 -4.30
N ASP A 575 26.47 -9.33 -3.75
CA ASP A 575 26.61 -8.52 -2.53
C ASP A 575 26.39 -9.32 -1.22
N GLU A 576 26.22 -10.63 -1.33
CA GLU A 576 25.93 -11.57 -0.25
C GLU A 576 24.58 -11.34 0.45
N SER A 577 23.72 -10.50 -0.10
CA SER A 577 22.39 -10.20 0.43
C SER A 577 21.29 -10.81 -0.44
N ARG A 578 20.52 -11.73 0.09
CA ARG A 578 19.36 -12.28 -0.59
C ARG A 578 18.08 -11.42 -0.47
N LEU A 579 18.20 -10.26 0.19
CA LEU A 579 17.15 -9.22 0.25
C LEU A 579 17.27 -8.25 -0.93
N SER A 580 18.47 -8.05 -1.47
CA SER A 580 18.73 -7.34 -2.71
C SER A 580 18.51 -8.25 -3.92
N TYR A 581 18.42 -7.68 -5.11
CA TYR A 581 18.26 -8.44 -6.34
C TYR A 581 18.64 -7.61 -7.56
N TYR A 582 18.92 -8.27 -8.67
CA TYR A 582 19.02 -7.70 -10.00
C TYR A 582 17.74 -7.99 -10.78
N GLN A 583 17.23 -6.97 -11.50
CA GLN A 583 16.11 -7.11 -12.42
C GLN A 583 16.52 -6.56 -13.79
N PRO A 584 16.70 -7.42 -14.83
CA PRO A 584 17.08 -6.96 -16.14
C PRO A 584 16.01 -6.10 -16.82
N ASP A 585 16.45 -5.24 -17.71
CA ASP A 585 15.58 -4.54 -18.63
C ASP A 585 15.14 -5.45 -19.77
N THR A 586 13.88 -5.85 -19.77
CA THR A 586 13.32 -6.76 -20.76
C THR A 586 13.15 -6.15 -22.16
N ASP A 587 13.34 -4.83 -22.31
CA ASP A 587 13.24 -4.14 -23.59
C ASP A 587 14.59 -4.20 -24.37
N GLU A 588 15.67 -4.66 -23.74
CA GLU A 588 16.94 -4.88 -24.41
C GLU A 588 16.91 -6.15 -25.29
N ARG A 589 17.55 -6.11 -26.45
CA ARG A 589 17.59 -7.25 -27.39
C ARG A 589 18.40 -8.43 -26.88
N GLN A 590 19.44 -8.16 -26.09
CA GLN A 590 20.30 -9.18 -25.49
C GLN A 590 19.87 -9.38 -24.05
N GLN A 591 19.42 -10.58 -23.72
CA GLN A 591 18.92 -10.94 -22.41
C GLN A 591 19.89 -11.94 -21.74
N HIS A 592 21.10 -11.48 -21.41
CA HIS A 592 22.10 -12.28 -20.71
C HIS A 592 23.04 -11.42 -19.86
N ILE A 593 23.67 -12.03 -18.88
CA ILE A 593 24.78 -11.49 -18.10
C ILE A 593 25.97 -12.42 -18.17
N ILE A 594 27.18 -11.86 -18.12
CA ILE A 594 28.46 -12.57 -18.27
C ILE A 594 29.34 -12.24 -17.09
N LEU A 595 29.86 -13.26 -16.41
CA LEU A 595 30.93 -13.15 -15.44
C LEU A 595 32.26 -13.30 -16.15
N ASP A 596 33.16 -12.30 -16.12
CA ASP A 596 34.57 -12.42 -16.46
C ASP A 596 35.37 -12.63 -15.16
N MET A 597 35.88 -13.83 -14.97
CA MET A 597 36.69 -14.23 -13.81
C MET A 597 38.14 -13.77 -13.90
N GLY A 598 38.51 -12.99 -14.94
CA GLY A 598 39.86 -12.48 -15.18
C GLY A 598 40.82 -13.52 -15.76
N GLN A 599 40.76 -14.75 -15.28
CA GLN A 599 41.52 -15.90 -15.75
C GLN A 599 40.66 -17.17 -15.77
N ALA A 600 41.18 -18.23 -16.40
CA ALA A 600 40.46 -19.48 -16.51
C ALA A 600 40.56 -20.31 -15.20
N HIS A 601 39.39 -20.62 -14.62
CA HIS A 601 39.25 -21.42 -13.42
C HIS A 601 38.59 -22.77 -13.71
N LYS A 602 38.90 -23.79 -12.90
CA LYS A 602 38.08 -25.00 -12.81
C LYS A 602 36.88 -24.68 -11.92
N ILE A 603 35.68 -24.74 -12.50
CA ILE A 603 34.43 -24.51 -11.83
C ILE A 603 33.87 -25.88 -11.41
N GLU A 604 33.46 -26.02 -10.16
CA GLU A 604 32.91 -27.27 -9.64
C GLU A 604 31.38 -27.19 -9.44
N LYS A 605 30.87 -26.02 -9.03
CA LYS A 605 29.46 -25.83 -8.71
C LYS A 605 29.05 -24.38 -8.96
N ILE A 606 27.81 -24.19 -9.39
CA ILE A 606 27.14 -22.88 -9.44
C ILE A 606 25.85 -22.97 -8.62
N GLU A 607 25.59 -21.93 -7.85
CA GLU A 607 24.35 -21.73 -7.11
C GLU A 607 23.65 -20.49 -7.67
N PHE A 608 22.41 -20.65 -8.05
CA PHE A 608 21.53 -19.60 -8.56
C PHE A 608 20.39 -19.38 -7.58
N TYR A 609 20.23 -18.16 -7.09
CA TYR A 609 19.17 -17.77 -6.17
C TYR A 609 18.18 -16.83 -6.90
N PRO A 610 16.95 -17.27 -7.19
CA PRO A 610 15.91 -16.36 -7.63
C PRO A 610 15.54 -15.42 -6.49
N ARG A 611 14.90 -14.31 -6.77
CA ARG A 611 14.37 -13.43 -5.73
C ARG A 611 13.31 -14.17 -4.91
N SER A 612 13.60 -14.44 -3.66
CA SER A 612 12.73 -15.14 -2.71
C SER A 612 12.36 -14.27 -1.49
N ASP A 613 12.82 -13.00 -1.49
CA ASP A 613 12.74 -12.10 -0.33
C ASP A 613 13.35 -12.74 0.94
N ASP A 614 14.33 -13.61 0.74
CA ASP A 614 15.06 -14.39 1.75
C ASP A 614 14.15 -15.08 2.79
N ASN A 615 13.11 -15.73 2.32
CA ASN A 615 12.05 -16.28 3.17
C ASN A 615 12.46 -17.55 3.97
N LYS A 616 13.51 -18.26 3.56
CA LYS A 616 13.93 -19.56 4.11
C LYS A 616 14.85 -19.38 5.33
N ILE A 617 14.95 -20.44 6.14
CA ILE A 617 16.04 -20.56 7.13
C ILE A 617 17.31 -21.01 6.41
N VAL A 618 18.41 -20.34 6.69
CA VAL A 618 19.71 -20.55 6.03
C VAL A 618 20.74 -21.01 7.03
N THR A 619 21.44 -22.10 6.70
CA THR A 619 22.52 -22.66 7.52
C THR A 619 23.58 -21.60 7.82
N GLY A 620 24.01 -21.52 9.07
CA GLY A 620 25.05 -20.59 9.54
C GLY A 620 24.52 -19.23 10.01
N GLU A 621 23.30 -18.84 9.67
CA GLU A 621 22.71 -17.58 10.09
C GLU A 621 22.13 -17.64 11.52
N LEU A 622 22.08 -16.48 12.18
CA LEU A 622 21.62 -16.34 13.56
C LEU A 622 20.16 -15.88 13.61
N TYR A 623 19.32 -16.66 14.26
CA TYR A 623 17.89 -16.41 14.38
C TYR A 623 17.46 -16.32 15.84
N GLU A 624 16.34 -15.60 16.09
CA GLU A 624 15.68 -15.51 17.39
C GLU A 624 14.19 -15.73 17.22
N LEU A 625 13.62 -16.65 17.99
CA LEU A 625 12.20 -16.92 18.04
C LEU A 625 11.56 -16.13 19.17
N PHE A 626 10.45 -15.47 18.88
CA PHE A 626 9.65 -14.75 19.86
C PHE A 626 8.23 -15.29 19.89
N TYR A 627 7.57 -15.22 21.06
CA TYR A 627 6.13 -15.39 21.18
C TYR A 627 5.48 -14.16 21.80
N TRP A 628 4.19 -13.96 21.54
CA TRP A 628 3.42 -12.84 22.05
C TRP A 628 2.71 -13.18 23.36
N ASN A 629 2.91 -12.35 24.37
CA ASN A 629 2.18 -12.35 25.64
C ASN A 629 2.01 -10.91 26.15
N GLY A 630 1.18 -10.12 25.45
CA GLY A 630 1.09 -8.67 25.68
C GLY A 630 2.32 -7.89 25.20
N LYS A 631 3.45 -8.57 25.00
CA LYS A 631 4.69 -8.11 24.38
C LYS A 631 5.42 -9.28 23.74
N TRP A 632 6.38 -9.01 22.88
CA TRP A 632 7.24 -10.05 22.31
C TRP A 632 8.24 -10.55 23.35
N ILE A 633 8.22 -11.85 23.65
CA ILE A 633 9.09 -12.53 24.60
C ILE A 633 9.98 -13.48 23.82
N SER A 634 11.29 -13.38 24.01
CA SER A 634 12.27 -14.25 23.37
C SER A 634 12.22 -15.67 23.93
N LEU A 635 12.30 -16.65 23.03
CA LEU A 635 12.53 -18.07 23.33
C LEU A 635 13.99 -18.47 23.08
N GLY A 636 14.85 -17.49 22.85
CA GLY A 636 16.29 -17.67 22.67
C GLY A 636 16.74 -17.59 21.21
N ARG A 637 18.06 -17.43 21.09
CA ARG A 637 18.77 -17.36 19.81
C ARG A 637 19.39 -18.69 19.49
N GLN A 638 19.41 -19.04 18.20
CA GLN A 638 20.20 -20.15 17.70
C GLN A 638 20.77 -19.89 16.32
N GLN A 639 21.97 -20.37 16.06
CA GLN A 639 22.54 -20.44 14.73
C GLN A 639 21.97 -21.68 14.03
N ALA A 640 21.42 -21.49 12.83
CA ALA A 640 20.87 -22.60 12.06
C ALA A 640 21.97 -23.57 11.65
N LYS A 641 21.80 -24.85 11.98
CA LYS A 641 22.74 -25.94 11.63
C LYS A 641 22.42 -26.54 10.26
N ASP A 642 21.19 -26.40 9.83
CA ASP A 642 20.67 -26.83 8.53
C ASP A 642 19.57 -25.83 8.06
N ASP A 643 18.72 -26.23 7.15
CA ASP A 643 17.66 -25.39 6.55
C ASP A 643 16.40 -25.24 7.42
N LYS A 644 16.53 -25.43 8.75
CA LYS A 644 15.44 -25.31 9.72
C LYS A 644 15.94 -24.87 11.09
N LEU A 645 15.01 -24.37 11.89
CA LEU A 645 15.21 -24.10 13.31
C LEU A 645 14.41 -25.11 14.14
N VAL A 646 14.98 -25.65 15.21
CA VAL A 646 14.28 -26.55 16.10
C VAL A 646 14.28 -25.96 17.51
N TYR A 647 13.08 -25.75 18.05
CA TYR A 647 12.87 -25.27 19.40
C TYR A 647 12.14 -26.33 20.22
N HIS A 648 12.44 -26.38 21.50
CA HIS A 648 11.84 -27.34 22.44
C HIS A 648 10.96 -26.62 23.44
N ASP A 649 9.89 -27.31 23.88
CA ASP A 649 8.97 -26.85 24.94
C ASP A 649 8.41 -25.43 24.73
N ILE A 650 8.08 -25.09 23.48
CA ILE A 650 7.48 -23.79 23.16
C ILE A 650 6.02 -23.70 23.62
N PRO A 651 5.53 -22.52 24.08
CA PRO A 651 4.15 -22.37 24.53
C PRO A 651 3.15 -22.63 23.41
N LYS A 652 2.01 -23.26 23.73
CA LYS A 652 0.89 -23.45 22.79
C LYS A 652 -0.07 -22.26 22.83
N ASN A 653 -0.86 -22.15 21.77
CA ASN A 653 -1.92 -21.14 21.62
C ASN A 653 -1.42 -19.70 21.66
N VAL A 654 -0.34 -19.43 20.97
CA VAL A 654 0.32 -18.12 20.87
C VAL A 654 0.63 -17.78 19.42
N ILE A 655 0.88 -16.51 19.16
CA ILE A 655 1.56 -16.07 17.95
C ILE A 655 3.08 -16.00 18.16
N PHE A 656 3.79 -16.42 17.13
CA PHE A 656 5.24 -16.37 17.06
C PHE A 656 5.68 -15.38 15.98
N ARG A 657 6.94 -14.96 16.07
CA ARG A 657 7.70 -14.36 14.97
C ARG A 657 9.15 -14.80 15.05
N ILE A 658 9.81 -14.88 13.89
CA ILE A 658 11.24 -15.14 13.79
C ILE A 658 11.94 -13.86 13.35
N HIS A 659 13.06 -13.54 13.97
CA HIS A 659 13.97 -12.49 13.55
C HIS A 659 15.29 -13.07 13.11
N ASN A 660 15.76 -12.67 11.93
CA ASN A 660 17.10 -13.01 11.42
C ASN A 660 18.07 -11.88 11.78
N HIS A 661 19.01 -12.15 12.66
CA HIS A 661 20.03 -11.18 13.08
C HIS A 661 21.17 -11.00 12.08
N THR A 662 21.31 -11.90 11.10
CA THR A 662 22.37 -11.84 10.08
C THR A 662 21.97 -10.97 8.90
N GLN A 663 20.80 -11.23 8.30
CA GLN A 663 20.33 -10.55 7.09
C GLN A 663 19.15 -9.59 7.35
N GLY A 664 18.50 -9.70 8.50
CA GLY A 664 17.21 -9.08 8.71
C GLY A 664 16.06 -9.85 8.06
N ASN A 665 14.86 -9.41 8.25
CA ASN A 665 13.65 -9.90 7.58
C ASN A 665 12.45 -9.01 7.91
N GLU A 666 11.42 -9.09 7.09
CA GLU A 666 10.10 -8.59 7.46
C GLU A 666 9.56 -9.37 8.66
N HIS A 667 9.04 -8.66 9.67
CA HIS A 667 8.43 -9.33 10.81
C HIS A 667 6.99 -9.71 10.49
N ARG A 668 6.69 -11.03 10.43
CA ARG A 668 5.34 -11.55 10.28
C ARG A 668 4.97 -12.48 11.42
N PRO A 669 3.76 -12.37 11.96
CA PRO A 669 3.27 -13.28 12.97
C PRO A 669 2.76 -14.57 12.34
N PHE A 670 2.93 -15.68 13.05
CA PHE A 670 2.37 -16.97 12.71
C PHE A 670 1.95 -17.74 13.96
N THR A 671 1.03 -18.68 13.79
CA THR A 671 0.75 -19.72 14.79
C THR A 671 1.44 -21.02 14.39
N TYR A 672 1.71 -21.89 15.36
CA TYR A 672 2.24 -23.24 15.10
C TYR A 672 1.15 -24.27 15.36
N GLU A 673 0.66 -24.89 14.30
CA GLU A 673 -0.52 -25.76 14.33
C GLU A 673 -0.23 -27.06 13.57
N ASN A 674 -0.40 -28.20 14.23
CA ASN A 674 -0.22 -29.54 13.64
C ASN A 674 1.14 -29.69 12.92
N GLY A 675 2.22 -29.18 13.52
CA GLY A 675 3.57 -29.27 12.96
C GLY A 675 3.89 -28.25 11.85
N LYS A 676 3.02 -27.26 11.59
CA LYS A 676 3.16 -26.27 10.52
C LYS A 676 3.10 -24.82 11.04
N GLN A 677 3.77 -23.93 10.32
CA GLN A 677 3.63 -22.48 10.46
C GLN A 677 2.40 -22.01 9.68
N VAL A 678 1.45 -21.39 10.38
CA VAL A 678 0.25 -20.78 9.78
C VAL A 678 0.41 -19.25 9.92
N TRP A 679 0.54 -18.56 8.81
CA TRP A 679 0.88 -17.13 8.73
C TRP A 679 -0.36 -16.23 8.79
N TRP A 680 -0.19 -15.08 9.46
CA TRP A 680 -1.26 -14.09 9.64
C TRP A 680 -0.83 -12.68 9.25
#